data_a19c68e1fff26ec715c7970e152e8d96
#
_entry.id   a19c68e1fff26ec715c7970e152e8d96
#
_cell.length_a   1.000
_cell.length_b   1.000
_cell.length_c   1.000
_cell.angle_alpha   90.00
_cell.angle_beta   90.00
_cell.angle_gamma   90.00
#
_symmetry.space_group_name_H-M   'P 1'
#
loop_
_entity.id
_entity.type
_entity.pdbx_description
1 polymer ?
#
loop_
_entity_poly.entity_id
_entity_poly.type
_entity_poly.pdbx_seq_one_letter_code
_entity_poly.pdbx_strand_id
1 'polypeptide(L)'
;MKKRTGKYLIRSMVSLALAAGIFLAPTIANGSGASVQTHNVTYSGGTKSVSVIWTDLKDHRVRVETVLAKGEVGKTDTLVNMVNSVTDSDGKGVAGINGSFFEAYTDFQPSGTLIGAGEVKHISNTGSLFTVDADGKADVGSVYIGIEGGINNQWEWPNNWYAWNINHFYNDPSAVMVFDSNYNGPKPVHSFTSIMVEGGRVSEIGKGSFSIPQDGFLLLTNDQEMISKFKVGAPADFRYGFFENDYVSKPHTGRELDFSSIRSATGAGPTLVKDGQILADSAKEGFTEDKILSNRARRSFIGVTADGRLGFGSLDGVNVKELAEIAKALGMVDAMNLDGGASSGTVYNGKNLVREGRLLSNAIVIKYLDQEPISVKLNGEKIIFDSDPFFDANSNRNLVPLRGIAESLGAKVGWDQATSSVLIDRQGTSLRLKVGSRDVYVNGEKEVMDVPVALRNSRTYVPVRFITEFFGGEVGWNGATKTVELNISRASDTMEKAESLYSSGNMEGAEPLYLEVLEVERNNIIALKRMANIYGVQQKDYKKAIGYYERIVEIDKTDAATLHALGWAYYNEKHMEDAIGAFQRYIDLDPSAPAGYYGIAQCYSSYTMQEEGNAKKYYQMAIDRGLSGAGLEYARDYLGR
;
A
#
# COMPACT_ATOMS: atom_id res chain seq x y z
N MET A 1 83.97 -14.94 -4.11
CA MET A 1 83.80 -15.94 -5.17
C MET A 1 82.50 -16.74 -4.92
N LYS A 2 81.78 -17.05 -5.92
CA LYS A 2 80.56 -17.78 -6.13
C LYS A 2 79.30 -16.89 -6.29
N LYS A 3 78.99 -16.69 -7.56
CA LYS A 3 77.68 -16.15 -8.08
C LYS A 3 76.54 -17.12 -7.75
N ARG A 4 75.46 -16.61 -7.24
CA ARG A 4 74.16 -17.30 -7.24
C ARG A 4 73.19 -16.57 -8.18
N THR A 5 72.86 -17.26 -9.25
CA THR A 5 71.90 -16.91 -10.24
C THR A 5 70.46 -17.08 -9.64
N GLY A 6 69.72 -16.01 -9.50
CA GLY A 6 68.30 -16.05 -9.15
C GLY A 6 67.46 -16.16 -10.42
N LYS A 7 66.63 -17.22 -10.49
CA LYS A 7 65.60 -17.40 -11.51
C LYS A 7 64.43 -16.51 -11.19
N TYR A 8 64.09 -15.55 -12.05
CA TYR A 8 62.81 -14.81 -12.01
C TYR A 8 61.69 -15.66 -12.63
N LEU A 9 60.75 -16.06 -11.82
CA LEU A 9 59.44 -16.58 -12.28
C LEU A 9 58.61 -15.40 -12.81
N ILE A 10 58.40 -15.37 -14.12
CA ILE A 10 57.40 -14.49 -14.75
C ILE A 10 56.03 -15.11 -14.48
N ARG A 11 55.26 -14.52 -13.58
CA ARG A 11 53.83 -14.77 -13.45
C ARG A 11 53.14 -13.96 -14.55
N SER A 12 52.59 -14.65 -15.53
CA SER A 12 51.68 -14.08 -16.50
C SER A 12 50.39 -13.65 -15.79
N MET A 13 50.20 -12.33 -15.62
CA MET A 13 48.91 -11.76 -15.33
C MET A 13 48.04 -11.85 -16.59
N VAL A 14 47.10 -12.76 -16.60
CA VAL A 14 46.00 -12.73 -17.55
C VAL A 14 45.09 -11.56 -17.14
N SER A 15 45.23 -10.45 -17.85
CA SER A 15 44.34 -9.31 -17.73
C SER A 15 42.97 -9.74 -18.29
N LEU A 16 42.02 -9.99 -17.39
CA LEU A 16 40.60 -10.11 -17.76
C LEU A 16 40.11 -8.71 -18.15
N ALA A 17 40.16 -8.38 -19.44
CA ALA A 17 39.50 -7.21 -19.98
C ALA A 17 37.98 -7.44 -19.87
N LEU A 18 37.36 -6.88 -18.82
CA LEU A 18 35.94 -6.64 -18.85
C LEU A 18 35.68 -5.63 -19.97
N ALA A 19 35.21 -6.11 -21.10
CA ALA A 19 34.59 -5.25 -22.10
C ALA A 19 33.29 -4.70 -21.49
N ALA A 20 33.38 -3.56 -20.83
CA ALA A 20 32.21 -2.74 -20.53
C ALA A 20 31.65 -2.29 -21.88
N GLY A 21 30.72 -3.04 -22.42
CA GLY A 21 29.91 -2.57 -23.54
C GLY A 21 29.24 -1.27 -23.10
N ILE A 22 29.63 -0.17 -23.72
CA ILE A 22 28.90 1.10 -23.55
C ILE A 22 27.51 0.84 -24.12
N PHE A 23 26.53 0.53 -23.26
CA PHE A 23 25.13 0.54 -23.63
C PHE A 23 24.76 1.99 -23.95
N LEU A 24 24.71 2.32 -25.24
CA LEU A 24 24.05 3.55 -25.68
C LEU A 24 22.59 3.45 -25.18
N ALA A 25 22.21 4.40 -24.35
CA ALA A 25 20.85 4.48 -23.86
C ALA A 25 19.87 4.46 -25.07
N PRO A 26 18.86 3.59 -25.06
CA PRO A 26 17.88 3.55 -26.13
C PRO A 26 17.21 4.90 -26.25
N THR A 27 17.28 5.52 -27.43
CA THR A 27 16.46 6.70 -27.72
C THR A 27 15.02 6.24 -27.93
N ILE A 28 14.15 6.46 -26.95
CA ILE A 28 12.70 6.34 -27.12
C ILE A 28 12.32 7.54 -27.99
N ALA A 29 11.71 7.28 -29.15
CA ALA A 29 11.26 8.37 -30.02
C ALA A 29 10.26 9.25 -29.25
N ASN A 30 10.50 10.56 -29.20
CA ASN A 30 9.60 11.50 -28.55
C ASN A 30 8.16 11.29 -29.06
N GLY A 31 7.22 11.01 -28.12
CA GLY A 31 5.81 10.83 -28.42
C GLY A 31 5.34 9.40 -28.69
N SER A 32 6.19 8.37 -28.54
CA SER A 32 5.79 6.97 -28.74
C SER A 32 5.49 6.18 -27.45
N GLY A 33 5.89 6.68 -26.30
CA GLY A 33 5.72 6.05 -24.98
C GLY A 33 6.52 4.76 -24.76
N ALA A 34 6.91 4.06 -25.82
CA ALA A 34 7.72 2.85 -25.77
C ALA A 34 8.53 2.67 -27.07
N SER A 35 9.55 1.82 -27.03
CA SER A 35 10.37 1.44 -28.20
C SER A 35 10.77 -0.02 -28.11
N VAL A 36 11.03 -0.64 -29.27
CA VAL A 36 11.54 -2.02 -29.36
C VAL A 36 13.01 -2.00 -29.74
N GLN A 37 13.83 -2.72 -29.00
CA GLN A 37 15.23 -2.90 -29.32
C GLN A 37 15.62 -4.37 -29.20
N THR A 38 16.50 -4.80 -30.12
CA THR A 38 17.04 -6.15 -30.10
C THR A 38 18.50 -6.10 -29.62
N HIS A 39 18.80 -6.87 -28.59
CA HIS A 39 20.11 -6.97 -27.96
C HIS A 39 20.70 -8.36 -28.16
N ASN A 40 21.98 -8.44 -28.50
CA ASN A 40 22.72 -9.70 -28.48
C ASN A 40 23.35 -9.85 -27.08
N VAL A 41 22.79 -10.75 -26.27
CA VAL A 41 23.17 -10.93 -24.88
C VAL A 41 23.95 -12.22 -24.72
N THR A 42 25.13 -12.15 -24.11
CA THR A 42 25.94 -13.31 -23.73
C THR A 42 25.64 -13.73 -22.29
N TYR A 43 25.35 -14.99 -22.08
CA TYR A 43 25.03 -15.60 -20.79
C TYR A 43 25.68 -17.01 -20.72
N SER A 44 25.52 -17.74 -19.63
CA SER A 44 26.13 -19.07 -19.43
C SER A 44 25.76 -20.11 -20.51
N GLY A 45 24.54 -19.97 -21.10
CA GLY A 45 24.08 -20.84 -22.19
C GLY A 45 24.52 -20.41 -23.59
N GLY A 46 25.35 -19.37 -23.74
CA GLY A 46 25.83 -18.84 -25.03
C GLY A 46 25.45 -17.39 -25.31
N THR A 47 25.22 -17.09 -26.58
CA THR A 47 24.72 -15.73 -26.98
C THR A 47 23.35 -15.86 -27.60
N LYS A 48 22.43 -14.95 -27.21
CA LYS A 48 21.05 -14.94 -27.68
C LYS A 48 20.63 -13.54 -28.08
N SER A 49 19.89 -13.46 -29.18
CA SER A 49 19.21 -12.22 -29.60
C SER A 49 17.91 -12.09 -28.82
N VAL A 50 17.75 -10.98 -28.10
CA VAL A 50 16.61 -10.69 -27.21
C VAL A 50 15.96 -9.38 -27.62
N SER A 51 14.71 -9.43 -28.04
CA SER A 51 13.91 -8.23 -28.30
C SER A 51 13.25 -7.77 -27.01
N VAL A 52 13.51 -6.53 -26.62
CA VAL A 52 13.00 -5.91 -25.42
C VAL A 52 12.18 -4.67 -25.80
N ILE A 53 11.01 -4.54 -25.20
CA ILE A 53 10.23 -3.33 -25.23
C ILE A 53 10.67 -2.46 -24.06
N TRP A 54 11.11 -1.24 -24.36
CA TRP A 54 11.59 -0.26 -23.38
C TRP A 54 10.64 0.91 -23.27
N THR A 55 10.40 1.39 -22.05
CA THR A 55 9.69 2.64 -21.75
C THR A 55 10.44 3.41 -20.67
N ASP A 56 10.34 4.74 -20.69
CA ASP A 56 10.95 5.62 -19.67
C ASP A 56 9.90 5.99 -18.63
N LEU A 57 10.05 5.49 -17.41
CA LEU A 57 9.12 5.79 -16.32
C LEU A 57 9.23 7.23 -15.80
N LYS A 58 10.26 7.98 -16.21
CA LYS A 58 10.39 9.43 -15.94
C LYS A 58 9.54 10.29 -16.89
N ASP A 59 9.07 9.74 -18.00
CA ASP A 59 8.05 10.42 -18.83
C ASP A 59 6.70 10.33 -18.11
N HIS A 60 6.25 11.43 -17.54
CA HIS A 60 5.00 11.50 -16.77
C HIS A 60 3.75 11.13 -17.57
N ARG A 61 3.85 10.98 -18.91
CA ARG A 61 2.77 10.46 -19.75
C ARG A 61 2.71 8.93 -19.80
N VAL A 62 3.75 8.25 -19.34
CA VAL A 62 3.76 6.78 -19.26
C VAL A 62 2.95 6.33 -18.04
N ARG A 63 2.06 5.37 -18.26
CA ARG A 63 1.37 4.63 -17.21
C ARG A 63 1.62 3.15 -17.40
N VAL A 64 1.97 2.48 -16.32
CA VAL A 64 2.04 1.02 -16.27
C VAL A 64 0.76 0.54 -15.60
N GLU A 65 -0.02 -0.26 -16.31
CA GLU A 65 -1.32 -0.74 -15.85
C GLU A 65 -1.31 -2.26 -15.74
N THR A 66 -1.71 -2.77 -14.58
CA THR A 66 -2.05 -4.19 -14.43
C THR A 66 -3.50 -4.37 -14.82
N VAL A 67 -3.75 -5.17 -15.86
CA VAL A 67 -5.05 -5.29 -16.51
C VAL A 67 -5.58 -6.73 -16.38
N LEU A 68 -6.81 -6.86 -15.91
CA LEU A 68 -7.57 -8.12 -15.98
C LEU A 68 -8.23 -8.28 -17.36
N ALA A 69 -8.27 -9.49 -17.87
CA ALA A 69 -9.01 -9.80 -19.10
C ALA A 69 -10.49 -9.40 -18.94
N LYS A 70 -10.99 -8.55 -19.85
CA LYS A 70 -12.35 -7.98 -19.79
C LYS A 70 -12.69 -7.23 -18.50
N GLY A 71 -11.66 -6.80 -17.75
CA GLY A 71 -11.82 -6.11 -16.48
C GLY A 71 -12.24 -6.99 -15.29
N GLU A 72 -12.22 -8.33 -15.43
CA GLU A 72 -12.83 -9.25 -14.48
C GLU A 72 -11.88 -10.40 -14.10
N VAL A 73 -11.89 -10.81 -12.84
CA VAL A 73 -11.22 -12.03 -12.38
C VAL A 73 -11.96 -13.26 -12.96
N GLY A 74 -11.20 -14.28 -13.41
CA GLY A 74 -11.77 -15.49 -13.97
C GLY A 74 -12.22 -15.39 -15.44
N LYS A 75 -11.79 -14.35 -16.14
CA LYS A 75 -11.96 -14.21 -17.59
C LYS A 75 -10.62 -14.34 -18.31
N THR A 76 -10.71 -14.54 -19.62
CA THR A 76 -9.52 -14.57 -20.48
C THR A 76 -9.74 -13.75 -21.74
N ASP A 77 -8.66 -13.21 -22.29
CA ASP A 77 -8.64 -12.48 -23.55
C ASP A 77 -7.27 -12.59 -24.23
N THR A 78 -7.16 -12.06 -25.46
CA THR A 78 -5.89 -11.90 -26.15
C THR A 78 -5.10 -10.74 -25.54
N LEU A 79 -3.77 -10.81 -25.60
CA LEU A 79 -2.92 -9.72 -25.16
C LEU A 79 -3.18 -8.42 -25.91
N VAL A 80 -3.44 -8.50 -27.21
CA VAL A 80 -3.79 -7.33 -28.04
C VAL A 80 -5.06 -6.65 -27.53
N ASN A 81 -6.11 -7.42 -27.18
CA ASN A 81 -7.33 -6.85 -26.64
C ASN A 81 -7.10 -6.19 -25.28
N MET A 82 -6.28 -6.80 -24.41
CA MET A 82 -5.94 -6.21 -23.12
C MET A 82 -5.11 -4.92 -23.26
N VAL A 83 -4.18 -4.86 -24.22
CA VAL A 83 -3.46 -3.61 -24.55
C VAL A 83 -4.42 -2.53 -25.05
N ASN A 84 -5.38 -2.90 -25.88
CA ASN A 84 -6.36 -1.95 -26.40
C ASN A 84 -7.39 -1.52 -25.35
N SER A 85 -7.67 -2.33 -24.33
CA SER A 85 -8.69 -2.02 -23.32
C SER A 85 -8.35 -0.81 -22.45
N VAL A 86 -7.07 -0.42 -22.35
CA VAL A 86 -6.66 0.80 -21.63
C VAL A 86 -6.69 2.06 -22.54
N THR A 87 -7.06 1.91 -23.81
CA THR A 87 -7.20 3.04 -24.73
C THR A 87 -8.52 3.75 -24.49
N ASP A 88 -8.45 5.02 -24.19
CA ASP A 88 -9.60 5.88 -23.90
C ASP A 88 -9.34 7.32 -24.39
N SER A 89 -10.12 8.28 -23.88
CA SER A 89 -9.96 9.71 -24.23
C SER A 89 -8.68 10.35 -23.68
N ASP A 90 -7.94 9.68 -22.80
CA ASP A 90 -6.76 10.23 -22.13
C ASP A 90 -5.45 9.76 -22.76
N GLY A 91 -5.50 8.64 -23.48
CA GLY A 91 -4.33 8.05 -24.07
C GLY A 91 -4.59 6.66 -24.62
N LYS A 92 -3.54 6.03 -25.07
CA LYS A 92 -3.63 4.74 -25.76
C LYS A 92 -2.71 3.69 -25.17
N GLY A 93 -3.14 2.43 -25.20
CA GLY A 93 -2.28 1.27 -24.97
C GLY A 93 -1.26 1.13 -26.10
N VAL A 94 0.03 1.21 -25.79
CA VAL A 94 1.12 1.18 -26.80
C VAL A 94 1.91 -0.12 -26.77
N ALA A 95 1.98 -0.78 -25.61
CA ALA A 95 2.72 -2.03 -25.46
C ALA A 95 2.14 -2.88 -24.32
N GLY A 96 2.46 -4.17 -24.31
CA GLY A 96 2.06 -5.05 -23.22
C GLY A 96 2.78 -6.39 -23.25
N ILE A 97 2.75 -7.03 -22.09
CA ILE A 97 3.28 -8.38 -21.85
C ILE A 97 2.28 -9.15 -20.98
N ASN A 98 2.24 -10.47 -21.10
CA ASN A 98 1.49 -11.32 -20.18
C ASN A 98 1.93 -11.09 -18.73
N GLY A 99 0.99 -11.23 -17.79
CA GLY A 99 1.25 -10.94 -16.38
C GLY A 99 1.52 -12.18 -15.51
N SER A 100 0.73 -12.32 -14.45
CA SER A 100 0.77 -13.38 -13.45
C SER A 100 0.47 -14.76 -14.01
N PHE A 101 0.92 -15.80 -13.31
CA PHE A 101 0.38 -17.16 -13.46
C PHE A 101 -1.14 -17.17 -13.24
N PHE A 102 -1.83 -18.16 -13.79
CA PHE A 102 -3.27 -18.34 -13.61
C PHE A 102 -3.72 -19.78 -13.86
N GLU A 103 -4.88 -20.12 -13.36
CA GLU A 103 -5.48 -21.45 -13.49
C GLU A 103 -6.07 -21.66 -14.90
N ALA A 104 -5.16 -21.85 -15.87
CA ALA A 104 -5.48 -21.83 -17.32
C ALA A 104 -6.44 -22.92 -17.81
N TYR A 105 -6.71 -23.95 -17.01
CA TYR A 105 -7.51 -25.13 -17.40
C TYR A 105 -8.77 -25.31 -16.54
N THR A 106 -9.00 -24.46 -15.55
CA THR A 106 -10.12 -24.54 -14.61
C THR A 106 -10.99 -23.30 -14.67
N ASP A 107 -10.70 -22.31 -13.85
CA ASP A 107 -11.54 -21.13 -13.62
C ASP A 107 -10.88 -19.81 -14.02
N PHE A 108 -9.66 -19.88 -14.58
CA PHE A 108 -8.87 -18.74 -15.07
C PHE A 108 -8.50 -17.71 -14.01
N GLN A 109 -8.58 -18.06 -12.72
CA GLN A 109 -8.20 -17.16 -11.64
C GLN A 109 -6.69 -16.88 -11.66
N PRO A 110 -6.24 -15.62 -11.44
CA PRO A 110 -4.83 -15.31 -11.25
C PRO A 110 -4.27 -16.05 -10.03
N SER A 111 -2.99 -16.44 -10.08
CA SER A 111 -2.29 -17.05 -8.94
C SER A 111 -1.44 -16.06 -8.16
N GLY A 112 -1.28 -14.82 -8.64
CA GLY A 112 -0.53 -13.75 -7.97
C GLY A 112 -1.41 -12.55 -7.63
N THR A 113 -0.93 -11.71 -6.72
CA THR A 113 -1.61 -10.46 -6.37
C THR A 113 -1.65 -9.50 -7.55
N LEU A 114 -2.78 -8.83 -7.75
CA LEU A 114 -2.99 -7.84 -8.80
C LEU A 114 -3.56 -6.55 -8.22
N ILE A 115 -2.86 -5.44 -8.47
CA ILE A 115 -3.31 -4.08 -8.17
C ILE A 115 -3.37 -3.31 -9.50
N GLY A 116 -4.53 -2.79 -9.84
CA GLY A 116 -4.72 -2.00 -11.05
C GLY A 116 -5.37 -0.66 -10.73
N ALA A 117 -4.83 0.43 -11.27
CA ALA A 117 -5.28 1.81 -10.98
C ALA A 117 -5.34 2.14 -9.48
N GLY A 118 -4.41 1.59 -8.68
CA GLY A 118 -4.36 1.78 -7.23
C GLY A 118 -5.35 0.92 -6.42
N GLU A 119 -6.19 0.12 -7.08
CA GLU A 119 -7.15 -0.75 -6.41
C GLU A 119 -6.67 -2.20 -6.39
N VAL A 120 -6.80 -2.86 -5.25
CA VAL A 120 -6.56 -4.30 -5.14
C VAL A 120 -7.68 -5.05 -5.87
N LYS A 121 -7.31 -5.82 -6.89
CA LYS A 121 -8.25 -6.63 -7.68
C LYS A 121 -8.25 -8.09 -7.24
N HIS A 122 -7.12 -8.56 -6.76
CA HIS A 122 -6.91 -9.94 -6.38
C HIS A 122 -5.73 -10.03 -5.41
N ILE A 123 -5.84 -10.79 -4.34
CA ILE A 123 -4.75 -11.10 -3.42
C ILE A 123 -4.46 -12.59 -3.40
N SER A 124 -3.20 -12.94 -3.66
CA SER A 124 -2.59 -14.22 -3.40
C SER A 124 -1.11 -14.03 -3.08
N ASN A 125 -0.63 -14.68 -2.03
CA ASN A 125 0.74 -14.53 -1.53
C ASN A 125 1.73 -15.48 -2.24
N THR A 126 1.65 -15.62 -3.56
CA THR A 126 2.52 -16.50 -4.35
C THR A 126 3.59 -15.69 -5.08
N GLY A 127 4.86 -16.03 -4.84
CA GLY A 127 6.02 -15.44 -5.52
C GLY A 127 6.34 -14.02 -5.09
N SER A 128 6.96 -13.27 -6.00
CA SER A 128 7.32 -11.86 -5.82
C SER A 128 6.33 -10.92 -6.48
N LEU A 129 6.40 -9.65 -6.13
CA LEU A 129 5.52 -8.60 -6.63
C LEU A 129 6.35 -7.57 -7.41
N PHE A 130 6.01 -7.36 -8.68
CA PHE A 130 6.44 -6.20 -9.44
C PHE A 130 5.47 -5.07 -9.18
N THR A 131 5.97 -3.91 -8.77
CA THR A 131 5.16 -2.73 -8.42
C THR A 131 5.59 -1.50 -9.20
N VAL A 132 4.65 -0.60 -9.46
CA VAL A 132 4.93 0.76 -9.94
C VAL A 132 4.07 1.74 -9.16
N ASP A 133 4.70 2.74 -8.55
CA ASP A 133 4.01 3.78 -7.80
C ASP A 133 3.51 4.92 -8.70
N ALA A 134 2.81 5.87 -8.09
CA ALA A 134 2.25 7.02 -8.78
C ALA A 134 3.30 8.01 -9.34
N ASP A 135 4.54 7.92 -8.88
CA ASP A 135 5.67 8.72 -9.37
C ASP A 135 6.45 8.00 -10.48
N GLY A 136 6.02 6.78 -10.85
CA GLY A 136 6.67 5.96 -11.86
C GLY A 136 7.89 5.20 -11.34
N LYS A 137 8.10 5.13 -10.03
CA LYS A 137 9.15 4.28 -9.47
C LYS A 137 8.69 2.83 -9.49
N ALA A 138 9.46 1.98 -10.16
CA ALA A 138 9.22 0.54 -10.19
C ALA A 138 10.14 -0.21 -9.23
N ASP A 139 9.63 -1.30 -8.67
CA ASP A 139 10.37 -2.19 -7.78
C ASP A 139 9.94 -3.66 -7.98
N VAL A 140 10.80 -4.59 -7.58
CA VAL A 140 10.50 -6.02 -7.47
C VAL A 140 10.86 -6.46 -6.07
N GLY A 141 9.90 -7.02 -5.36
CA GLY A 141 10.13 -7.45 -3.98
C GLY A 141 9.27 -8.61 -3.54
N SER A 142 9.71 -9.27 -2.49
CA SER A 142 8.91 -10.25 -1.78
C SER A 142 8.02 -9.54 -0.78
N VAL A 143 6.71 -9.66 -0.95
CA VAL A 143 5.70 -8.99 -0.14
C VAL A 143 4.69 -10.02 0.36
N TYR A 144 4.42 -10.02 1.65
CA TYR A 144 3.30 -10.73 2.24
C TYR A 144 2.13 -9.78 2.46
N ILE A 145 0.93 -10.19 2.08
CA ILE A 145 -0.28 -9.40 2.27
C ILE A 145 -1.14 -10.09 3.31
N GLY A 146 -1.28 -9.45 4.46
CA GLY A 146 -2.17 -9.89 5.55
C GLY A 146 -3.58 -9.34 5.34
N ILE A 147 -4.59 -10.19 5.49
CA ILE A 147 -6.00 -9.79 5.43
C ILE A 147 -6.59 -10.05 6.81
N GLU A 148 -7.01 -9.00 7.47
CA GLU A 148 -7.60 -9.03 8.79
C GLU A 148 -9.01 -8.45 8.77
N GLY A 149 -9.94 -9.10 9.47
CA GLY A 149 -11.29 -8.59 9.64
C GLY A 149 -11.65 -8.34 11.08
N GLY A 150 -12.63 -7.45 11.28
CA GLY A 150 -13.19 -7.10 12.57
C GLY A 150 -14.70 -7.25 12.61
N ILE A 151 -15.24 -7.54 13.79
CA ILE A 151 -16.67 -7.63 14.06
C ILE A 151 -17.01 -6.64 15.18
N ASN A 152 -18.18 -5.99 15.11
CA ASN A 152 -18.62 -4.97 16.06
C ASN A 152 -17.63 -3.79 16.20
N ASN A 153 -16.94 -3.42 15.11
CA ASN A 153 -15.90 -2.40 15.08
C ASN A 153 -14.69 -2.71 16.00
N GLN A 154 -14.46 -3.98 16.29
CA GLN A 154 -13.34 -4.45 17.11
C GLN A 154 -12.43 -5.36 16.27
N TRP A 155 -11.13 -5.07 16.30
CA TRP A 155 -10.09 -5.67 15.47
C TRP A 155 -9.15 -6.59 16.25
N GLU A 156 -9.44 -6.83 17.53
CA GLU A 156 -8.68 -7.67 18.42
C GLU A 156 -9.46 -8.94 18.78
N TRP A 157 -8.73 -9.96 19.25
CA TRP A 157 -9.35 -11.17 19.77
C TRP A 157 -10.33 -10.85 20.91
N PRO A 158 -11.54 -11.44 20.97
CA PRO A 158 -12.06 -12.53 20.13
C PRO A 158 -12.81 -12.10 18.84
N ASN A 159 -12.84 -10.79 18.52
CA ASN A 159 -13.68 -10.26 17.44
C ASN A 159 -12.98 -10.17 16.08
N ASN A 160 -11.67 -10.39 16.04
CA ASN A 160 -10.93 -10.42 14.79
C ASN A 160 -11.00 -11.78 14.09
N TRP A 161 -10.71 -11.76 12.80
CA TRP A 161 -10.59 -12.91 11.92
C TRP A 161 -9.58 -12.63 10.80
N TYR A 162 -9.11 -13.66 10.12
CA TYR A 162 -8.12 -13.55 9.05
C TYR A 162 -8.59 -14.29 7.82
N ALA A 163 -8.28 -13.77 6.64
CA ALA A 163 -8.52 -14.45 5.38
C ALA A 163 -7.20 -14.81 4.67
N TRP A 164 -7.27 -15.79 3.77
CA TRP A 164 -6.13 -16.25 2.98
C TRP A 164 -5.91 -15.35 1.76
N ASN A 165 -7.02 -14.89 1.17
CA ASN A 165 -7.01 -14.16 -0.09
C ASN A 165 -8.25 -13.30 -0.31
N ILE A 166 -8.17 -12.47 -1.36
CA ILE A 166 -9.31 -11.70 -1.89
C ILE A 166 -9.52 -12.10 -3.36
N ASN A 167 -10.77 -12.38 -3.71
CA ASN A 167 -11.21 -12.69 -5.08
C ASN A 167 -10.55 -13.95 -5.68
N HIS A 168 -10.19 -14.91 -4.83
CA HIS A 168 -9.65 -16.20 -5.23
C HIS A 168 -10.37 -17.33 -4.50
N PHE A 169 -10.86 -18.32 -5.25
CA PHE A 169 -11.55 -19.49 -4.70
C PHE A 169 -10.57 -20.65 -4.51
N TYR A 170 -10.49 -21.17 -3.30
CA TYR A 170 -9.81 -22.43 -2.98
C TYR A 170 -10.82 -23.49 -2.56
N ASN A 171 -10.71 -24.67 -3.12
CA ASN A 171 -11.51 -25.83 -2.68
C ASN A 171 -10.82 -26.58 -1.53
N ASP A 172 -10.33 -25.81 -0.52
CA ASP A 172 -9.74 -26.35 0.70
C ASP A 172 -10.70 -26.07 1.86
N PRO A 173 -11.16 -27.11 2.61
CA PRO A 173 -12.13 -26.94 3.69
C PRO A 173 -11.71 -25.94 4.79
N SER A 174 -10.41 -25.71 4.96
CA SER A 174 -9.87 -24.76 5.95
C SER A 174 -9.72 -23.32 5.42
N ALA A 175 -9.97 -23.11 4.14
CA ALA A 175 -9.83 -21.78 3.53
C ALA A 175 -10.83 -20.78 4.10
N VAL A 176 -10.34 -19.56 4.26
CA VAL A 176 -11.13 -18.37 4.57
C VAL A 176 -10.91 -17.38 3.43
N MET A 177 -11.96 -17.08 2.67
CA MET A 177 -11.90 -16.36 1.41
C MET A 177 -12.84 -15.17 1.42
N VAL A 178 -12.35 -14.00 0.99
CA VAL A 178 -13.14 -12.78 0.81
C VAL A 178 -13.37 -12.54 -0.67
N PHE A 179 -14.58 -12.15 -1.04
CA PHE A 179 -14.94 -11.73 -2.40
C PHE A 179 -15.63 -10.37 -2.33
N ASP A 180 -15.14 -9.41 -3.08
CA ASP A 180 -15.72 -8.08 -3.22
C ASP A 180 -16.29 -7.85 -4.64
N SER A 181 -16.80 -6.64 -4.89
CA SER A 181 -17.44 -6.27 -6.16
C SER A 181 -16.51 -6.29 -7.38
N ASN A 182 -15.18 -6.47 -7.19
CA ASN A 182 -14.23 -6.66 -8.29
C ASN A 182 -14.27 -8.11 -8.84
N TYR A 183 -14.90 -9.05 -8.14
CA TYR A 183 -15.03 -10.42 -8.60
C TYR A 183 -16.29 -10.62 -9.46
N ASN A 184 -16.09 -10.82 -10.75
CA ASN A 184 -17.13 -11.18 -11.71
C ASN A 184 -16.85 -12.54 -12.39
N GLY A 185 -15.99 -13.34 -11.77
CA GLY A 185 -15.63 -14.66 -12.26
C GLY A 185 -16.72 -15.72 -12.12
N PRO A 186 -16.40 -16.97 -12.44
CA PRO A 186 -17.31 -18.09 -12.27
C PRO A 186 -17.77 -18.20 -10.81
N LYS A 187 -19.07 -18.43 -10.60
CA LYS A 187 -19.61 -18.72 -9.27
C LYS A 187 -19.39 -20.19 -8.95
N PRO A 188 -18.42 -20.53 -8.09
CA PRO A 188 -18.14 -21.93 -7.78
C PRO A 188 -19.30 -22.57 -7.01
N VAL A 189 -19.56 -23.83 -7.30
CA VAL A 189 -20.40 -24.67 -6.43
C VAL A 189 -19.56 -25.11 -5.26
N HIS A 190 -20.00 -24.80 -4.04
CA HIS A 190 -19.22 -25.03 -2.82
C HIS A 190 -20.09 -25.44 -1.64
N SER A 191 -19.46 -26.01 -0.61
CA SER A 191 -20.08 -26.41 0.66
C SER A 191 -19.77 -25.47 1.82
N PHE A 192 -19.07 -24.37 1.57
CA PHE A 192 -18.72 -23.38 2.59
C PHE A 192 -19.95 -22.67 3.14
N THR A 193 -19.85 -22.20 4.37
CA THR A 193 -20.75 -21.20 4.90
C THR A 193 -20.43 -19.87 4.25
N SER A 194 -21.46 -19.21 3.76
CA SER A 194 -21.44 -17.88 3.17
C SER A 194 -21.89 -16.87 4.22
N ILE A 195 -21.08 -15.85 4.48
CA ILE A 195 -21.41 -14.72 5.34
C ILE A 195 -21.40 -13.51 4.43
N MET A 196 -22.57 -12.92 4.18
CA MET A 196 -22.71 -11.74 3.33
C MET A 196 -22.73 -10.48 4.21
N VAL A 197 -21.89 -9.52 3.86
CA VAL A 197 -21.82 -8.21 4.54
C VAL A 197 -22.17 -7.14 3.52
N GLU A 198 -23.20 -6.36 3.80
CA GLU A 198 -23.72 -5.29 2.96
C GLU A 198 -23.89 -4.02 3.78
N GLY A 199 -23.45 -2.87 3.25
CA GLY A 199 -23.46 -1.61 4.00
C GLY A 199 -22.70 -1.69 5.35
N GLY A 200 -21.62 -2.50 5.41
CA GLY A 200 -20.82 -2.71 6.62
C GLY A 200 -21.50 -3.55 7.70
N ARG A 201 -22.59 -4.27 7.37
CA ARG A 201 -23.29 -5.15 8.32
C ARG A 201 -23.54 -6.53 7.73
N VAL A 202 -23.50 -7.56 8.58
CA VAL A 202 -23.87 -8.91 8.20
C VAL A 202 -25.35 -8.92 7.78
N SER A 203 -25.61 -9.17 6.49
CA SER A 203 -26.98 -9.24 5.95
C SER A 203 -27.53 -10.66 5.94
N GLU A 204 -26.68 -11.66 5.69
CA GLU A 204 -27.10 -13.06 5.60
C GLU A 204 -25.96 -14.02 6.03
N ILE A 205 -26.33 -15.15 6.64
CA ILE A 205 -25.44 -16.27 6.91
C ILE A 205 -26.14 -17.54 6.41
N GLY A 206 -25.55 -18.25 5.44
CA GLY A 206 -26.17 -19.40 4.79
C GLY A 206 -25.19 -20.45 4.30
N LYS A 207 -25.67 -21.45 3.58
CA LYS A 207 -24.85 -22.49 2.96
C LYS A 207 -24.96 -22.41 1.43
N GLY A 208 -23.81 -22.53 0.75
CA GLY A 208 -23.75 -22.71 -0.70
C GLY A 208 -24.17 -21.50 -1.55
N SER A 209 -24.42 -20.33 -0.96
CA SER A 209 -24.72 -19.11 -1.71
C SER A 209 -23.42 -18.42 -2.15
N PHE A 210 -23.40 -18.00 -3.43
CA PHE A 210 -22.32 -17.16 -3.96
C PHE A 210 -22.92 -15.90 -4.54
N SER A 211 -23.30 -14.99 -3.67
CA SER A 211 -23.79 -13.66 -4.01
C SER A 211 -22.88 -12.62 -3.39
N ILE A 212 -22.31 -11.71 -4.19
CA ILE A 212 -21.43 -10.65 -3.74
C ILE A 212 -22.24 -9.35 -3.78
N PRO A 213 -22.42 -8.65 -2.64
CA PRO A 213 -23.12 -7.38 -2.61
C PRO A 213 -22.29 -6.30 -3.32
N GLN A 214 -22.96 -5.31 -3.90
CA GLN A 214 -22.30 -4.18 -4.57
C GLN A 214 -21.62 -3.24 -3.57
N ASP A 215 -22.19 -3.10 -2.37
CA ASP A 215 -21.67 -2.29 -1.27
C ASP A 215 -21.32 -3.20 -0.09
N GLY A 216 -20.25 -3.99 -0.27
CA GLY A 216 -19.81 -4.92 0.76
C GLY A 216 -18.99 -6.09 0.23
N PHE A 217 -19.06 -7.22 0.92
CA PHE A 217 -18.28 -8.40 0.59
C PHE A 217 -18.97 -9.72 0.98
N LEU A 218 -18.52 -10.79 0.35
CA LEU A 218 -18.88 -12.16 0.69
C LEU A 218 -17.68 -12.83 1.36
N LEU A 219 -17.88 -13.40 2.54
CA LEU A 219 -16.90 -14.24 3.22
C LEU A 219 -17.32 -15.71 3.12
N LEU A 220 -16.41 -16.56 2.66
CA LEU A 220 -16.58 -18.00 2.60
C LEU A 220 -15.65 -18.70 3.57
N THR A 221 -16.20 -19.52 4.48
CA THR A 221 -15.43 -20.32 5.43
C THR A 221 -16.19 -21.53 5.95
N ASN A 222 -15.47 -22.54 6.43
CA ASN A 222 -16.03 -23.65 7.20
C ASN A 222 -15.56 -23.64 8.67
N ASP A 223 -14.76 -22.67 9.07
CA ASP A 223 -14.33 -22.50 10.44
C ASP A 223 -15.53 -22.17 11.35
N GLN A 224 -15.94 -23.13 12.18
CA GLN A 224 -17.11 -23.01 13.03
C GLN A 224 -16.90 -22.00 14.17
N GLU A 225 -15.67 -21.85 14.67
CA GLU A 225 -15.36 -20.85 15.68
C GLU A 225 -15.54 -19.46 15.09
N MET A 226 -14.97 -19.22 13.92
CA MET A 226 -15.11 -17.97 13.19
C MET A 226 -16.56 -17.68 12.83
N ILE A 227 -17.31 -18.65 12.28
CA ILE A 227 -18.73 -18.48 11.91
C ILE A 227 -19.56 -18.06 13.12
N SER A 228 -19.28 -18.63 14.30
CA SER A 228 -20.03 -18.34 15.53
C SER A 228 -19.94 -16.89 15.99
N LYS A 229 -18.90 -16.17 15.55
CA LYS A 229 -18.68 -14.74 15.88
C LYS A 229 -19.64 -13.82 15.11
N PHE A 230 -20.09 -14.23 13.93
CA PHE A 230 -20.97 -13.41 13.09
C PHE A 230 -22.44 -13.56 13.49
N LYS A 231 -23.13 -12.43 13.50
CA LYS A 231 -24.59 -12.38 13.73
C LYS A 231 -25.21 -11.43 12.73
N VAL A 232 -26.34 -11.78 12.14
CA VAL A 232 -27.08 -10.91 11.24
C VAL A 232 -27.37 -9.57 11.93
N GLY A 233 -27.08 -8.47 11.25
CA GLY A 233 -27.18 -7.09 11.74
C GLY A 233 -25.91 -6.56 12.44
N ALA A 234 -24.96 -7.42 12.83
CA ALA A 234 -23.71 -6.98 13.44
C ALA A 234 -22.80 -6.25 12.43
N PRO A 235 -22.13 -5.17 12.83
CA PRO A 235 -21.07 -4.56 12.02
C PRO A 235 -19.96 -5.55 11.73
N ALA A 236 -19.50 -5.62 10.48
CA ALA A 236 -18.35 -6.41 10.07
C ALA A 236 -17.62 -5.71 8.92
N ASP A 237 -16.29 -5.77 8.96
CA ASP A 237 -15.44 -5.16 7.94
C ASP A 237 -14.13 -5.93 7.84
N PHE A 238 -13.31 -5.64 6.80
CA PHE A 238 -11.97 -6.17 6.66
C PHE A 238 -11.01 -5.11 6.13
N ARG A 239 -9.73 -5.33 6.38
CA ARG A 239 -8.62 -4.52 5.87
C ARG A 239 -7.48 -5.45 5.45
N TYR A 240 -6.55 -4.93 4.69
CA TYR A 240 -5.32 -5.64 4.34
C TYR A 240 -4.12 -4.72 4.53
N GLY A 241 -2.98 -5.33 4.87
CA GLY A 241 -1.70 -4.67 5.03
C GLY A 241 -0.63 -5.40 4.24
N PHE A 242 0.42 -4.69 3.85
CA PHE A 242 1.55 -5.20 3.11
C PHE A 242 2.77 -5.26 4.03
N PHE A 243 3.48 -6.38 4.00
CA PHE A 243 4.59 -6.64 4.92
C PHE A 243 5.80 -7.18 4.16
N GLU A 244 6.99 -6.85 4.62
CA GLU A 244 8.21 -7.52 4.14
C GLU A 244 8.08 -9.03 4.32
N ASN A 245 8.42 -9.78 3.28
CA ASN A 245 8.41 -11.23 3.30
C ASN A 245 9.82 -11.76 3.01
N ASP A 246 10.47 -12.33 4.00
CA ASP A 246 11.79 -12.96 3.87
C ASP A 246 11.71 -14.47 3.61
N TYR A 247 10.50 -15.03 3.47
CA TYR A 247 10.19 -16.46 3.33
C TYR A 247 10.72 -17.36 4.48
N VAL A 248 11.26 -16.77 5.52
CA VAL A 248 11.82 -17.48 6.69
C VAL A 248 11.01 -17.19 7.95
N SER A 249 10.63 -15.94 8.13
CA SER A 249 9.83 -15.48 9.26
C SER A 249 8.37 -15.94 9.14
N LYS A 250 7.67 -15.96 10.27
CA LYS A 250 6.23 -16.22 10.23
C LYS A 250 5.54 -15.07 9.49
N PRO A 251 4.48 -15.36 8.70
CA PRO A 251 3.62 -14.32 8.15
C PRO A 251 3.23 -13.30 9.24
N HIS A 252 3.15 -12.01 8.89
CA HIS A 252 2.83 -10.87 9.76
C HIS A 252 3.93 -10.43 10.77
N THR A 253 5.14 -10.94 10.68
CA THR A 253 6.26 -10.49 11.55
C THR A 253 7.22 -9.54 10.83
N GLY A 254 7.06 -9.37 9.52
CA GLY A 254 7.83 -8.40 8.74
C GLY A 254 7.41 -6.95 9.02
N ARG A 255 8.29 -6.01 8.68
CA ARG A 255 7.96 -4.59 8.74
C ARG A 255 6.79 -4.28 7.78
N GLU A 256 5.82 -3.51 8.24
CA GLU A 256 4.73 -3.02 7.39
C GLU A 256 5.29 -2.07 6.31
N LEU A 257 4.80 -2.25 5.09
CA LEU A 257 5.20 -1.48 3.91
C LEU A 257 4.08 -0.50 3.55
N ASP A 258 4.44 0.72 3.24
CA ASP A 258 3.50 1.70 2.72
C ASP A 258 3.24 1.44 1.23
N PHE A 259 2.05 0.97 0.91
CA PHE A 259 1.56 0.72 -0.45
C PHE A 259 0.53 1.76 -0.91
N SER A 260 0.31 2.83 -0.15
CA SER A 260 -0.67 3.87 -0.48
C SER A 260 -0.38 4.58 -1.81
N SER A 261 0.89 4.63 -2.23
CA SER A 261 1.31 5.21 -3.51
C SER A 261 1.34 4.21 -4.67
N ILE A 262 1.15 2.92 -4.45
CA ILE A 262 1.25 1.89 -5.50
C ILE A 262 0.04 1.98 -6.42
N ARG A 263 0.30 2.22 -7.69
CA ARG A 263 -0.72 2.33 -8.75
C ARG A 263 -0.94 1.01 -9.49
N SER A 264 0.12 0.26 -9.69
CA SER A 264 0.09 -1.01 -10.43
C SER A 264 0.96 -2.05 -9.73
N ALA A 265 0.46 -3.26 -9.56
CA ALA A 265 1.26 -4.38 -9.10
C ALA A 265 0.83 -5.69 -9.74
N THR A 266 1.81 -6.54 -10.04
CA THR A 266 1.59 -7.88 -10.60
C THR A 266 2.45 -8.90 -9.86
N GLY A 267 1.79 -9.84 -9.19
CA GLY A 267 2.45 -10.97 -8.51
C GLY A 267 2.79 -12.08 -9.48
N ALA A 268 4.06 -12.47 -9.54
CA ALA A 268 4.56 -13.58 -10.34
C ALA A 268 5.87 -14.10 -9.72
N GLY A 269 6.88 -14.39 -10.52
CA GLY A 269 8.19 -14.78 -10.00
C GLY A 269 8.79 -16.00 -10.70
N PRO A 270 9.94 -16.42 -10.24
CA PRO A 270 10.72 -15.82 -9.15
C PRO A 270 11.36 -14.48 -9.51
N THR A 271 11.86 -13.79 -8.47
CA THR A 271 12.78 -12.66 -8.63
C THR A 271 14.03 -13.11 -9.37
N LEU A 272 14.37 -12.41 -10.44
CA LEU A 272 15.55 -12.70 -11.26
C LEU A 272 16.77 -11.92 -10.76
N VAL A 273 16.59 -10.61 -10.61
CA VAL A 273 17.61 -9.67 -10.17
C VAL A 273 17.01 -8.76 -9.10
N LYS A 274 17.75 -8.49 -8.05
CA LYS A 274 17.42 -7.51 -7.01
C LYS A 274 18.66 -6.71 -6.63
N ASP A 275 18.55 -5.38 -6.62
CA ASP A 275 19.67 -4.47 -6.34
C ASP A 275 20.92 -4.78 -7.19
N GLY A 276 20.72 -5.16 -8.46
CA GLY A 276 21.77 -5.57 -9.38
C GLY A 276 22.40 -6.93 -9.12
N GLN A 277 21.89 -7.70 -8.17
CA GLN A 277 22.38 -9.06 -7.87
C GLN A 277 21.41 -10.12 -8.42
N ILE A 278 21.96 -11.17 -9.03
CA ILE A 278 21.16 -12.33 -9.46
C ILE A 278 20.70 -13.09 -8.22
N LEU A 279 19.38 -13.25 -8.07
CA LEU A 279 18.77 -14.09 -7.04
C LEU A 279 18.31 -15.42 -7.63
N ALA A 280 17.31 -15.43 -8.49
CA ALA A 280 16.78 -16.57 -9.25
C ALA A 280 16.63 -17.87 -8.43
N ASP A 281 16.23 -17.75 -7.15
CA ASP A 281 16.00 -18.86 -6.23
C ASP A 281 14.51 -19.19 -6.16
N SER A 282 14.04 -19.92 -7.18
CA SER A 282 12.63 -20.28 -7.31
C SER A 282 12.09 -21.08 -6.11
N ALA A 283 12.92 -21.98 -5.54
CA ALA A 283 12.50 -22.83 -4.43
C ALA A 283 12.32 -22.00 -3.15
N LYS A 284 13.17 -21.01 -2.90
CA LYS A 284 13.03 -20.10 -1.75
C LYS A 284 11.73 -19.27 -1.83
N GLU A 285 11.31 -18.90 -3.04
CA GLU A 285 10.05 -18.19 -3.26
C GLU A 285 8.82 -19.11 -3.32
N GLY A 286 8.94 -20.38 -2.91
CA GLY A 286 7.84 -21.31 -2.77
C GLY A 286 7.43 -22.03 -4.06
N PHE A 287 8.17 -21.89 -5.17
CA PHE A 287 7.91 -22.62 -6.40
C PHE A 287 8.42 -24.06 -6.29
N THR A 288 7.57 -25.04 -6.60
CA THR A 288 7.90 -26.47 -6.48
C THR A 288 7.92 -27.20 -7.82
N GLU A 289 7.40 -26.59 -8.88
CA GLU A 289 7.27 -27.24 -10.18
C GLU A 289 8.55 -27.16 -11.01
N ASP A 290 9.01 -28.27 -11.56
CA ASP A 290 10.20 -28.36 -12.41
C ASP A 290 10.18 -27.39 -13.58
N LYS A 291 8.98 -27.11 -14.13
CA LYS A 291 8.83 -26.11 -15.20
C LYS A 291 9.33 -24.72 -14.80
N ILE A 292 9.34 -24.38 -13.49
CA ILE A 292 9.85 -23.11 -12.94
C ILE A 292 11.25 -23.30 -12.34
N LEU A 293 11.49 -24.41 -11.65
CA LEU A 293 12.76 -24.66 -10.96
C LEU A 293 13.95 -24.83 -11.91
N SER A 294 13.80 -25.62 -12.98
CA SER A 294 14.93 -26.10 -13.77
C SER A 294 14.73 -26.14 -15.29
N ASN A 295 13.51 -26.33 -15.77
CA ASN A 295 13.28 -26.59 -17.19
C ASN A 295 13.51 -25.36 -18.07
N ARG A 296 14.09 -25.59 -19.24
CA ARG A 296 14.16 -24.60 -20.31
C ARG A 296 12.81 -24.52 -21.03
N ALA A 297 12.28 -23.30 -21.17
CA ALA A 297 11.02 -23.04 -21.84
C ALA A 297 11.02 -21.64 -22.46
N ARG A 298 9.92 -21.26 -23.09
CA ARG A 298 9.63 -19.86 -23.38
C ARG A 298 9.37 -19.15 -22.06
N ARG A 299 10.03 -18.00 -21.84
CA ARG A 299 9.96 -17.19 -20.64
C ARG A 299 9.59 -15.77 -20.97
N SER A 300 8.83 -15.15 -20.10
CA SER A 300 8.57 -13.71 -20.08
C SER A 300 9.23 -13.09 -18.87
N PHE A 301 9.71 -11.86 -19.01
CA PHE A 301 10.35 -11.13 -17.94
C PHE A 301 10.01 -9.65 -18.01
N ILE A 302 10.09 -9.00 -16.87
CA ILE A 302 9.97 -7.56 -16.69
C ILE A 302 11.05 -7.09 -15.71
N GLY A 303 11.58 -5.89 -15.91
CA GLY A 303 12.58 -5.35 -14.98
C GLY A 303 12.87 -3.88 -15.25
N VAL A 304 13.51 -3.25 -14.29
CA VAL A 304 13.87 -1.83 -14.31
C VAL A 304 15.38 -1.65 -14.22
N THR A 305 15.90 -0.67 -14.95
CA THR A 305 17.31 -0.25 -14.90
C THR A 305 17.51 0.83 -13.85
N ALA A 306 18.75 1.05 -13.41
CA ALA A 306 19.10 2.05 -12.40
C ALA A 306 18.73 3.50 -12.80
N ASP A 307 18.60 3.77 -14.11
CA ASP A 307 18.18 5.07 -14.63
C ASP A 307 16.66 5.22 -14.78
N GLY A 308 15.88 4.20 -14.34
CA GLY A 308 14.40 4.24 -14.28
C GLY A 308 13.70 3.84 -15.58
N ARG A 309 14.40 3.15 -16.50
CA ARG A 309 13.74 2.57 -17.68
C ARG A 309 13.17 1.20 -17.36
N LEU A 310 11.93 0.98 -17.73
CA LEU A 310 11.26 -0.30 -17.67
C LEU A 310 11.50 -1.06 -18.98
N GLY A 311 11.93 -2.31 -18.86
CA GLY A 311 12.12 -3.22 -19.98
C GLY A 311 11.39 -4.54 -19.77
N PHE A 312 10.78 -5.07 -20.83
CA PHE A 312 10.15 -6.39 -20.77
C PHE A 312 10.24 -7.12 -22.13
N GLY A 313 10.19 -8.43 -22.06
CA GLY A 313 10.32 -9.26 -23.25
C GLY A 313 9.99 -10.72 -23.01
N SER A 314 9.87 -11.47 -24.10
CA SER A 314 9.70 -12.94 -24.08
C SER A 314 10.73 -13.60 -24.99
N LEU A 315 11.31 -14.69 -24.55
CA LEU A 315 12.32 -15.46 -25.31
C LEU A 315 12.21 -16.96 -25.07
N ASP A 316 12.60 -17.74 -26.06
CA ASP A 316 12.54 -19.20 -26.03
C ASP A 316 13.79 -19.86 -25.43
N GLY A 317 13.62 -21.04 -24.87
CA GLY A 317 14.70 -21.99 -24.60
C GLY A 317 15.71 -21.55 -23.54
N VAL A 318 15.23 -20.92 -22.46
CA VAL A 318 16.03 -20.58 -21.28
C VAL A 318 15.35 -21.08 -20.00
N ASN A 319 16.14 -21.41 -18.99
CA ASN A 319 15.65 -21.59 -17.63
C ASN A 319 15.68 -20.28 -16.86
N VAL A 320 15.19 -20.27 -15.62
CA VAL A 320 15.07 -19.07 -14.80
C VAL A 320 16.45 -18.47 -14.46
N LYS A 321 17.47 -19.27 -14.21
CA LYS A 321 18.83 -18.77 -13.91
C LYS A 321 19.45 -18.10 -15.12
N GLU A 322 19.32 -18.70 -16.29
CA GLU A 322 19.76 -18.10 -17.56
C GLU A 322 19.01 -16.81 -17.89
N LEU A 323 17.71 -16.77 -17.58
CA LEU A 323 16.90 -15.56 -17.73
C LEU A 323 17.38 -14.43 -16.81
N ALA A 324 17.78 -14.76 -15.59
CA ALA A 324 18.34 -13.78 -14.65
C ALA A 324 19.70 -13.20 -15.13
N GLU A 325 20.57 -14.05 -15.69
CA GLU A 325 21.81 -13.60 -16.32
C GLU A 325 21.53 -12.64 -17.48
N ILE A 326 20.52 -12.97 -18.31
CA ILE A 326 20.10 -12.13 -19.44
C ILE A 326 19.53 -10.80 -18.94
N ALA A 327 18.64 -10.80 -17.95
CA ALA A 327 18.08 -9.59 -17.38
C ALA A 327 19.16 -8.67 -16.80
N LYS A 328 20.12 -9.22 -16.06
CA LYS A 328 21.28 -8.48 -15.55
C LYS A 328 22.15 -7.92 -16.68
N ALA A 329 22.43 -8.71 -17.71
CA ALA A 329 23.22 -8.27 -18.86
C ALA A 329 22.50 -7.19 -19.70
N LEU A 330 21.18 -7.10 -19.64
CA LEU A 330 20.38 -6.00 -20.20
C LEU A 330 20.41 -4.73 -19.33
N GLY A 331 21.15 -4.74 -18.20
CA GLY A 331 21.30 -3.60 -17.29
C GLY A 331 20.19 -3.46 -16.26
N MET A 332 19.32 -4.47 -16.09
CA MET A 332 18.27 -4.43 -15.08
C MET A 332 18.86 -4.60 -13.69
N VAL A 333 18.44 -3.74 -12.76
CA VAL A 333 18.82 -3.79 -11.34
C VAL A 333 17.77 -4.54 -10.52
N ASP A 334 16.49 -4.46 -10.93
CA ASP A 334 15.41 -5.26 -10.39
C ASP A 334 14.66 -5.91 -11.55
N ALA A 335 14.43 -7.22 -11.48
CA ALA A 335 13.75 -7.97 -12.55
C ALA A 335 13.04 -9.20 -11.99
N MET A 336 11.93 -9.57 -12.64
CA MET A 336 11.07 -10.69 -12.26
C MET A 336 10.71 -11.53 -13.48
N ASN A 337 10.62 -12.85 -13.31
CA ASN A 337 10.00 -13.76 -14.27
C ASN A 337 8.48 -13.64 -14.19
N LEU A 338 7.83 -13.66 -15.33
CA LEU A 338 6.37 -13.69 -15.47
C LEU A 338 5.91 -15.09 -15.91
N ASP A 339 4.60 -15.27 -16.09
CA ASP A 339 4.08 -16.53 -16.63
C ASP A 339 4.74 -16.88 -17.96
N GLY A 340 5.06 -18.16 -18.13
CA GLY A 340 5.87 -18.65 -19.22
C GLY A 340 5.11 -19.58 -20.18
N GLY A 341 5.86 -20.23 -21.06
CA GLY A 341 5.33 -21.24 -21.98
C GLY A 341 4.28 -20.68 -22.94
N ALA A 342 3.09 -21.28 -22.97
CA ALA A 342 2.02 -20.85 -23.87
C ALA A 342 1.43 -19.49 -23.51
N SER A 343 1.64 -19.00 -22.28
CA SER A 343 1.17 -17.68 -21.87
C SER A 343 2.08 -16.54 -22.35
N SER A 344 3.35 -16.84 -22.68
CA SER A 344 4.30 -15.81 -23.09
C SER A 344 3.86 -15.07 -24.34
N GLY A 345 3.74 -13.76 -24.23
CA GLY A 345 3.38 -12.88 -25.32
C GLY A 345 3.85 -11.45 -25.10
N THR A 346 4.18 -10.75 -26.18
CA THR A 346 4.49 -9.30 -26.16
C THR A 346 3.82 -8.60 -27.34
N VAL A 347 3.26 -7.44 -27.06
CA VAL A 347 2.57 -6.59 -28.04
C VAL A 347 3.21 -5.22 -28.06
N TYR A 348 3.39 -4.65 -29.26
CA TYR A 348 3.85 -3.29 -29.46
C TYR A 348 3.08 -2.63 -30.62
N ASN A 349 2.50 -1.47 -30.36
CA ASN A 349 1.69 -0.70 -31.32
C ASN A 349 0.63 -1.58 -32.04
N GLY A 350 -0.12 -2.36 -31.25
CA GLY A 350 -1.19 -3.23 -31.72
C GLY A 350 -0.75 -4.50 -32.45
N LYS A 351 0.56 -4.78 -32.53
CA LYS A 351 1.11 -5.96 -33.21
C LYS A 351 1.80 -6.90 -32.22
N ASN A 352 1.56 -8.19 -32.34
CA ASN A 352 2.30 -9.20 -31.62
C ASN A 352 3.76 -9.23 -32.09
N LEU A 353 4.71 -8.99 -31.19
CA LEU A 353 6.14 -9.32 -31.39
C LEU A 353 6.39 -10.78 -31.05
N VAL A 354 5.80 -11.25 -29.96
CA VAL A 354 5.68 -12.66 -29.60
C VAL A 354 4.19 -12.91 -29.36
N ARG A 355 3.63 -13.86 -30.09
CA ARG A 355 2.20 -14.21 -29.95
C ARG A 355 2.06 -15.25 -28.84
N GLU A 356 1.12 -15.02 -27.95
CA GLU A 356 0.69 -15.96 -26.94
C GLU A 356 0.05 -17.22 -27.57
N GLY A 357 0.26 -18.38 -26.98
CA GLY A 357 -0.29 -19.65 -27.42
C GLY A 357 -1.64 -20.01 -26.78
N ARG A 358 -2.16 -19.16 -25.89
CA ARG A 358 -3.46 -19.27 -25.21
C ARG A 358 -4.01 -17.91 -24.85
N LEU A 359 -5.28 -17.83 -24.53
CA LEU A 359 -5.86 -16.63 -23.93
C LEU A 359 -5.30 -16.43 -22.51
N LEU A 360 -5.16 -15.19 -22.09
CA LEU A 360 -4.52 -14.76 -20.83
C LEU A 360 -5.56 -14.18 -19.88
N SER A 361 -5.35 -14.36 -18.57
CA SER A 361 -6.24 -13.81 -17.54
C SER A 361 -5.89 -12.36 -17.17
N ASN A 362 -4.62 -11.98 -17.31
CA ASN A 362 -4.12 -10.67 -16.95
C ASN A 362 -2.84 -10.30 -17.75
N ALA A 363 -2.56 -9.02 -17.80
CA ALA A 363 -1.39 -8.47 -18.51
C ALA A 363 -0.84 -7.23 -17.81
N ILE A 364 0.42 -6.91 -18.07
CA ILE A 364 1.03 -5.60 -17.77
C ILE A 364 1.06 -4.81 -19.07
N VAL A 365 0.46 -3.64 -19.06
CA VAL A 365 0.25 -2.80 -20.24
C VAL A 365 0.89 -1.43 -20.03
N ILE A 366 1.52 -0.89 -21.06
CA ILE A 366 1.98 0.50 -21.12
C ILE A 366 0.92 1.32 -21.83
N LYS A 367 0.32 2.25 -21.11
CA LYS A 367 -0.54 3.30 -21.64
C LYS A 367 0.29 4.58 -21.79
N TYR A 368 0.13 5.27 -22.93
CA TYR A 368 0.77 6.56 -23.17
C TYR A 368 -0.30 7.64 -23.25
N LEU A 369 -0.21 8.60 -22.32
CA LEU A 369 -1.18 9.69 -22.22
C LEU A 369 -0.95 10.72 -23.34
N ASP A 370 -2.03 11.27 -23.89
CA ASP A 370 -1.99 12.31 -24.90
C ASP A 370 -1.47 13.64 -24.36
N GLN A 371 -1.66 13.87 -23.05
CA GLN A 371 -1.19 15.04 -22.33
C GLN A 371 -0.45 14.63 -21.05
N GLU A 372 0.46 15.48 -20.60
CA GLU A 372 1.03 15.31 -19.26
C GLU A 372 -0.05 15.48 -18.19
N PRO A 373 -0.16 14.55 -17.24
CA PRO A 373 -1.15 14.61 -16.19
C PRO A 373 -0.89 15.80 -15.26
N ILE A 374 -1.97 16.28 -14.64
CA ILE A 374 -1.90 17.28 -13.59
C ILE A 374 -1.65 16.58 -12.26
N SER A 375 -0.63 17.01 -11.54
CA SER A 375 -0.42 16.59 -10.15
C SER A 375 -1.30 17.43 -9.23
N VAL A 376 -1.84 16.82 -8.18
CA VAL A 376 -2.59 17.54 -7.13
C VAL A 376 -1.96 17.20 -5.79
N LYS A 377 -1.66 18.24 -5.02
CA LYS A 377 -1.14 18.11 -3.65
C LYS A 377 -2.10 18.73 -2.67
N LEU A 378 -2.31 18.07 -1.55
CA LEU A 378 -3.06 18.56 -0.40
C LEU A 378 -2.08 18.80 0.74
N ASN A 379 -1.94 20.05 1.19
CA ASN A 379 -0.99 20.44 2.24
C ASN A 379 0.44 19.94 1.99
N GLY A 380 0.87 19.93 0.71
CA GLY A 380 2.19 19.46 0.28
C GLY A 380 2.28 17.97 -0.06
N GLU A 381 1.35 17.13 0.37
CA GLU A 381 1.29 15.70 0.06
C GLU A 381 0.55 15.42 -1.25
N LYS A 382 1.10 14.54 -2.09
CA LYS A 382 0.50 14.20 -3.37
C LYS A 382 -0.75 13.33 -3.18
N ILE A 383 -1.86 13.73 -3.79
CA ILE A 383 -3.06 12.91 -3.86
C ILE A 383 -2.91 11.91 -5.00
N ILE A 384 -3.14 10.63 -4.71
CA ILE A 384 -3.18 9.56 -5.69
C ILE A 384 -4.63 9.34 -6.13
N PHE A 385 -4.87 9.41 -7.43
CA PHE A 385 -6.19 9.20 -8.01
C PHE A 385 -6.24 7.88 -8.77
N ASP A 386 -7.39 7.25 -8.79
CA ASP A 386 -7.71 6.08 -9.61
C ASP A 386 -7.83 6.42 -11.11
N SER A 387 -7.98 7.69 -11.43
CA SER A 387 -7.97 8.24 -12.80
C SER A 387 -7.31 9.63 -12.77
N ASP A 388 -6.50 9.95 -13.80
CA ASP A 388 -5.70 11.17 -13.76
C ASP A 388 -6.54 12.46 -13.85
N PRO A 389 -6.23 13.50 -13.04
CA PRO A 389 -6.72 14.85 -13.24
C PRO A 389 -6.29 15.39 -14.63
N PHE A 390 -7.12 16.21 -15.24
CA PHE A 390 -6.82 16.78 -16.56
C PHE A 390 -7.25 18.24 -16.67
N PHE A 391 -6.62 18.94 -17.62
CA PHE A 391 -7.04 20.28 -18.02
C PHE A 391 -8.11 20.18 -19.11
N ASP A 392 -9.31 20.68 -18.83
CA ASP A 392 -10.37 20.82 -19.83
C ASP A 392 -10.26 22.15 -20.55
N ALA A 393 -9.82 22.09 -21.79
CA ALA A 393 -9.65 23.29 -22.64
C ALA A 393 -10.98 24.01 -22.95
N ASN A 394 -12.12 23.29 -22.92
CA ASN A 394 -13.42 23.88 -23.21
C ASN A 394 -13.90 24.78 -22.07
N SER A 395 -13.68 24.37 -20.85
CA SER A 395 -14.03 25.14 -19.66
C SER A 395 -12.89 26.00 -19.12
N ASN A 396 -11.66 25.78 -19.59
CA ASN A 396 -10.43 26.38 -19.07
C ASN A 396 -10.25 26.10 -17.56
N ARG A 397 -10.49 24.84 -17.16
CA ARG A 397 -10.42 24.38 -15.75
C ARG A 397 -9.62 23.10 -15.62
N ASN A 398 -8.94 22.97 -14.47
CA ASN A 398 -8.42 21.70 -14.01
C ASN A 398 -9.54 20.90 -13.37
N LEU A 399 -9.85 19.74 -13.93
CA LEU A 399 -10.86 18.82 -13.45
C LEU A 399 -10.18 17.65 -12.73
N VAL A 400 -10.71 17.28 -11.58
CA VAL A 400 -10.19 16.20 -10.72
C VAL A 400 -11.26 15.13 -10.49
N PRO A 401 -10.87 13.84 -10.33
CA PRO A 401 -11.78 12.79 -9.93
C PRO A 401 -12.41 13.14 -8.58
N LEU A 402 -13.74 13.25 -8.55
CA LEU A 402 -14.48 13.74 -7.39
C LEU A 402 -14.28 12.87 -6.16
N ARG A 403 -14.30 11.54 -6.32
CA ARG A 403 -14.13 10.61 -5.21
C ARG A 403 -12.77 10.80 -4.55
N GLY A 404 -11.69 10.71 -5.33
CA GLY A 404 -10.33 10.79 -4.78
C GLY A 404 -10.06 12.08 -4.03
N ILE A 405 -10.53 13.24 -4.53
CA ILE A 405 -10.37 14.51 -3.82
C ILE A 405 -11.24 14.58 -2.57
N ALA A 406 -12.51 14.13 -2.63
CA ALA A 406 -13.41 14.19 -1.48
C ALA A 406 -12.95 13.26 -0.34
N GLU A 407 -12.53 12.04 -0.66
CA GLU A 407 -11.99 11.08 0.31
C GLU A 407 -10.67 11.56 0.92
N SER A 408 -9.77 12.17 0.13
CA SER A 408 -8.54 12.80 0.65
C SER A 408 -8.84 13.95 1.63
N LEU A 409 -10.03 14.52 1.54
CA LEU A 409 -10.53 15.56 2.44
C LEU A 409 -11.37 15.00 3.61
N GLY A 410 -11.37 13.68 3.82
CA GLY A 410 -12.08 13.01 4.91
C GLY A 410 -13.59 12.89 4.70
N ALA A 411 -14.09 13.03 3.48
CA ALA A 411 -15.50 12.88 3.17
C ALA A 411 -15.86 11.45 2.74
N LYS A 412 -17.07 11.01 3.02
CA LYS A 412 -17.65 9.78 2.47
C LYS A 412 -18.33 10.07 1.14
N VAL A 413 -18.09 9.21 0.14
CA VAL A 413 -18.65 9.39 -1.20
C VAL A 413 -19.56 8.22 -1.56
N GLY A 414 -20.81 8.53 -1.87
CA GLY A 414 -21.83 7.59 -2.32
C GLY A 414 -22.34 7.91 -3.73
N TRP A 415 -23.07 6.97 -4.33
CA TRP A 415 -23.71 7.13 -5.64
C TRP A 415 -25.20 6.84 -5.56
N ASP A 416 -26.02 7.78 -6.02
CA ASP A 416 -27.45 7.60 -6.20
C ASP A 416 -27.77 7.30 -7.66
N GLN A 417 -28.01 6.03 -7.95
CA GLN A 417 -28.32 5.55 -9.31
C GLN A 417 -29.62 6.14 -9.86
N ALA A 418 -30.63 6.36 -9.01
CA ALA A 418 -31.94 6.82 -9.46
C ALA A 418 -31.90 8.27 -9.97
N THR A 419 -31.06 9.11 -9.38
CA THR A 419 -30.91 10.51 -9.75
C THR A 419 -29.63 10.80 -10.56
N SER A 420 -28.77 9.78 -10.79
CA SER A 420 -27.44 9.93 -11.39
C SER A 420 -26.62 11.02 -10.67
N SER A 421 -26.59 10.94 -9.34
CA SER A 421 -25.96 11.95 -8.49
C SER A 421 -24.91 11.33 -7.60
N VAL A 422 -23.80 12.07 -7.40
CA VAL A 422 -22.83 11.77 -6.35
C VAL A 422 -23.30 12.42 -5.06
N LEU A 423 -23.24 11.66 -3.98
CA LEU A 423 -23.51 12.10 -2.62
C LEU A 423 -22.19 12.17 -1.87
N ILE A 424 -21.94 13.29 -1.21
CA ILE A 424 -20.75 13.48 -0.38
C ILE A 424 -21.21 13.89 0.99
N ASP A 425 -20.74 13.22 2.01
CA ASP A 425 -20.99 13.57 3.41
C ASP A 425 -19.66 13.77 4.15
N ARG A 426 -19.56 14.89 4.84
CA ARG A 426 -18.45 15.19 5.74
C ARG A 426 -18.98 15.94 6.95
N GLN A 427 -18.90 15.29 8.12
CA GLN A 427 -19.21 15.92 9.42
C GLN A 427 -20.58 16.63 9.46
N GLY A 428 -21.60 16.00 8.86
CA GLY A 428 -22.96 16.55 8.82
C GLY A 428 -23.20 17.59 7.73
N THR A 429 -22.20 17.90 6.90
CA THR A 429 -22.38 18.68 5.68
C THR A 429 -22.54 17.72 4.50
N SER A 430 -23.71 17.78 3.85
CA SER A 430 -24.03 16.95 2.70
C SER A 430 -23.98 17.73 1.39
N LEU A 431 -23.38 17.11 0.37
CA LEU A 431 -23.36 17.59 -1.00
C LEU A 431 -24.04 16.59 -1.91
N ARG A 432 -24.87 17.08 -2.81
CA ARG A 432 -25.40 16.30 -3.93
C ARG A 432 -25.04 16.97 -5.25
N LEU A 433 -24.33 16.25 -6.11
CA LEU A 433 -23.88 16.72 -7.42
C LEU A 433 -24.45 15.81 -8.51
N LYS A 434 -25.21 16.35 -9.43
CA LYS A 434 -25.77 15.60 -10.56
C LYS A 434 -24.83 15.65 -11.76
N VAL A 435 -24.53 14.51 -12.35
CA VAL A 435 -23.71 14.43 -13.59
C VAL A 435 -24.35 15.24 -14.70
N GLY A 436 -23.55 16.05 -15.38
CA GLY A 436 -23.97 16.94 -16.47
C GLY A 436 -24.64 18.24 -16.01
N SER A 437 -24.81 18.46 -14.71
CA SER A 437 -25.41 19.68 -14.15
C SER A 437 -24.34 20.59 -13.54
N ARG A 438 -24.64 21.90 -13.55
CA ARG A 438 -23.93 22.91 -12.76
C ARG A 438 -24.55 23.08 -11.36
N ASP A 439 -25.77 22.55 -11.16
CA ASP A 439 -26.46 22.66 -9.89
C ASP A 439 -25.86 21.69 -8.88
N VAL A 440 -25.52 22.19 -7.72
CA VAL A 440 -25.10 21.44 -6.55
C VAL A 440 -26.02 21.77 -5.38
N TYR A 441 -26.32 20.78 -4.54
CA TYR A 441 -27.13 20.99 -3.35
C TYR A 441 -26.27 20.80 -2.11
N VAL A 442 -26.17 21.84 -1.31
CA VAL A 442 -25.43 21.89 -0.05
C VAL A 442 -26.44 21.88 1.09
N ASN A 443 -26.46 20.81 1.89
CA ASN A 443 -27.47 20.64 2.96
C ASN A 443 -28.90 20.86 2.48
N GLY A 444 -29.17 20.56 1.20
CA GLY A 444 -30.50 20.76 0.57
C GLY A 444 -30.67 22.12 -0.09
N GLU A 445 -29.84 23.11 0.15
CA GLU A 445 -29.86 24.41 -0.52
C GLU A 445 -29.11 24.36 -1.85
N LYS A 446 -29.68 25.02 -2.88
CA LYS A 446 -29.13 24.99 -4.23
C LYS A 446 -28.06 26.05 -4.40
N GLU A 447 -26.89 25.61 -4.90
CA GLU A 447 -25.79 26.45 -5.39
C GLU A 447 -25.49 26.13 -6.87
N VAL A 448 -24.65 26.95 -7.53
CA VAL A 448 -24.33 26.78 -8.95
C VAL A 448 -22.83 26.85 -9.17
N MET A 449 -22.26 25.77 -9.72
CA MET A 449 -20.86 25.72 -10.13
C MET A 449 -20.62 26.50 -11.44
N ASP A 450 -19.39 26.91 -11.68
CA ASP A 450 -19.00 27.56 -12.92
C ASP A 450 -18.92 26.58 -14.11
N VAL A 451 -18.68 25.29 -13.86
CA VAL A 451 -18.59 24.20 -14.85
C VAL A 451 -19.46 23.02 -14.40
N PRO A 452 -20.14 22.33 -15.33
CA PRO A 452 -20.94 21.16 -14.98
C PRO A 452 -20.07 19.98 -14.52
N VAL A 453 -20.65 19.13 -13.68
CA VAL A 453 -20.05 17.83 -13.30
C VAL A 453 -19.84 16.99 -14.55
N ALA A 454 -18.60 16.60 -14.84
CA ALA A 454 -18.26 15.82 -16.03
C ALA A 454 -18.20 14.31 -15.70
N LEU A 455 -18.59 13.48 -16.67
CA LEU A 455 -18.34 12.04 -16.63
C LEU A 455 -17.31 11.70 -17.72
N ARG A 456 -16.21 11.05 -17.32
CA ARG A 456 -15.14 10.62 -18.21
C ARG A 456 -14.60 9.27 -17.72
N ASN A 457 -14.48 8.29 -18.61
CA ASN A 457 -13.98 6.95 -18.28
C ASN A 457 -14.67 6.32 -17.04
N SER A 458 -16.00 6.50 -16.96
CA SER A 458 -16.83 6.06 -15.83
C SER A 458 -16.47 6.70 -14.48
N ARG A 459 -15.74 7.80 -14.47
CA ARG A 459 -15.42 8.59 -13.27
C ARG A 459 -16.06 9.97 -13.35
N THR A 460 -16.51 10.44 -12.21
CA THR A 460 -17.09 11.78 -12.05
C THR A 460 -16.00 12.80 -11.77
N TYR A 461 -15.97 13.88 -12.53
CA TYR A 461 -14.98 14.96 -12.40
C TYR A 461 -15.65 16.29 -12.06
N VAL A 462 -14.96 17.06 -11.25
CA VAL A 462 -15.38 18.42 -10.86
C VAL A 462 -14.21 19.40 -10.96
N PRO A 463 -14.47 20.72 -11.12
CA PRO A 463 -13.43 21.71 -10.98
C PRO A 463 -12.77 21.61 -9.60
N VAL A 464 -11.44 21.47 -9.58
CA VAL A 464 -10.70 21.32 -8.33
C VAL A 464 -10.95 22.48 -7.36
N ARG A 465 -11.06 23.70 -7.89
CA ARG A 465 -11.32 24.89 -7.09
C ARG A 465 -12.65 24.79 -6.33
N PHE A 466 -13.72 24.39 -7.00
CA PHE A 466 -15.04 24.27 -6.39
C PHE A 466 -15.01 23.35 -5.16
N ILE A 467 -14.49 22.15 -5.32
CA ILE A 467 -14.50 21.18 -4.21
C ILE A 467 -13.57 21.61 -3.06
N THR A 468 -12.45 22.27 -3.37
CA THR A 468 -11.50 22.74 -2.36
C THR A 468 -12.05 23.93 -1.58
N GLU A 469 -12.61 24.95 -2.26
CA GLU A 469 -13.24 26.11 -1.63
C GLU A 469 -14.44 25.71 -0.79
N PHE A 470 -15.23 24.73 -1.27
CA PHE A 470 -16.35 24.18 -0.51
C PHE A 470 -15.89 23.61 0.85
N PHE A 471 -14.75 22.93 0.88
CA PHE A 471 -14.14 22.44 2.14
C PHE A 471 -13.30 23.51 2.86
N GLY A 472 -13.37 24.78 2.45
CA GLY A 472 -12.72 25.91 3.11
C GLY A 472 -11.21 26.02 2.85
N GLY A 473 -10.74 25.48 1.72
CA GLY A 473 -9.35 25.55 1.32
C GLY A 473 -9.07 26.57 0.23
N GLU A 474 -7.78 26.80 -0.01
CA GLU A 474 -7.25 27.64 -1.09
C GLU A 474 -6.62 26.80 -2.19
N VAL A 475 -6.68 27.27 -3.44
CA VAL A 475 -6.13 26.58 -4.61
C VAL A 475 -5.03 27.43 -5.24
N GLY A 476 -3.80 26.89 -5.24
CA GLY A 476 -2.66 27.39 -5.98
C GLY A 476 -2.42 26.60 -7.27
N TRP A 477 -1.72 27.20 -8.24
CA TRP A 477 -1.27 26.53 -9.45
C TRP A 477 0.21 26.79 -9.70
N ASN A 478 0.99 25.72 -9.82
CA ASN A 478 2.38 25.76 -10.23
C ASN A 478 2.49 25.33 -11.71
N GLY A 479 2.62 26.28 -12.61
CA GLY A 479 2.68 26.01 -14.06
C GLY A 479 3.95 25.29 -14.51
N ALA A 480 5.07 25.42 -13.77
CA ALA A 480 6.33 24.76 -14.10
C ALA A 480 6.29 23.25 -13.82
N THR A 481 5.59 22.84 -12.78
CA THR A 481 5.44 21.43 -12.37
C THR A 481 4.06 20.87 -12.72
N LYS A 482 3.19 21.66 -13.36
CA LYS A 482 1.77 21.30 -13.62
C LYS A 482 1.07 20.77 -12.37
N THR A 483 1.31 21.40 -11.23
CA THR A 483 0.80 20.97 -9.93
C THR A 483 -0.27 21.95 -9.44
N VAL A 484 -1.41 21.40 -9.03
CA VAL A 484 -2.41 22.09 -8.23
C VAL A 484 -2.04 21.90 -6.77
N GLU A 485 -1.83 23.00 -6.06
CA GLU A 485 -1.55 23.01 -4.63
C GLU A 485 -2.84 23.37 -3.88
N LEU A 486 -3.31 22.46 -3.04
CA LEU A 486 -4.49 22.64 -2.21
C LEU A 486 -4.03 22.87 -0.77
N ASN A 487 -4.42 24.01 -0.21
CA ASN A 487 -4.15 24.35 1.17
C ASN A 487 -5.48 24.49 1.91
N ILE A 488 -5.75 23.60 2.85
CA ILE A 488 -6.96 23.66 3.65
C ILE A 488 -6.60 24.14 5.04
N SER A 489 -6.90 25.40 5.30
CA SER A 489 -6.54 26.10 6.54
C SER A 489 -7.61 25.98 7.64
N ARG A 490 -8.66 25.19 7.48
CA ARG A 490 -9.68 24.97 8.53
C ARG A 490 -9.08 24.45 9.84
N ALA A 491 -7.93 23.82 9.80
CA ALA A 491 -7.26 23.37 11.00
C ALA A 491 -6.89 24.55 11.94
N SER A 492 -6.52 25.74 11.43
CA SER A 492 -6.16 26.87 12.27
C SER A 492 -7.37 27.47 13.02
N ASP A 493 -8.50 27.67 12.34
CA ASP A 493 -9.72 28.23 12.95
C ASP A 493 -10.36 27.23 13.92
N THR A 494 -10.37 25.95 13.53
CA THR A 494 -10.85 24.86 14.40
C THR A 494 -9.92 24.69 15.59
N MET A 495 -8.61 24.82 15.40
CA MET A 495 -7.60 24.76 16.46
C MET A 495 -7.77 25.91 17.45
N GLU A 496 -7.98 27.13 16.98
CA GLU A 496 -8.22 28.30 17.84
C GLU A 496 -9.47 28.12 18.71
N LYS A 497 -10.58 27.61 18.11
CA LYS A 497 -11.79 27.27 18.86
C LYS A 497 -11.56 26.16 19.87
N ALA A 498 -10.84 25.10 19.47
CA ALA A 498 -10.50 23.99 20.35
C ALA A 498 -9.67 24.45 21.55
N GLU A 499 -8.64 25.26 21.31
CA GLU A 499 -7.78 25.84 22.36
C GLU A 499 -8.59 26.76 23.29
N SER A 500 -9.51 27.54 22.76
CA SER A 500 -10.40 28.40 23.57
C SER A 500 -11.27 27.58 24.51
N LEU A 501 -11.92 26.52 24.00
CA LEU A 501 -12.72 25.61 24.82
C LEU A 501 -11.86 24.82 25.83
N TYR A 502 -10.73 24.34 25.41
CA TYR A 502 -9.78 23.65 26.29
C TYR A 502 -9.31 24.54 27.44
N SER A 503 -8.94 25.80 27.13
CA SER A 503 -8.47 26.79 28.11
C SER A 503 -9.57 27.22 29.07
N SER A 504 -10.84 27.19 28.65
CA SER A 504 -12.00 27.45 29.53
C SER A 504 -12.41 26.24 30.35
N GLY A 505 -11.74 25.10 30.22
CA GLY A 505 -12.07 23.86 30.93
C GLY A 505 -13.18 23.03 30.28
N ASN A 506 -13.69 23.44 29.12
CA ASN A 506 -14.71 22.67 28.38
C ASN A 506 -14.04 21.59 27.50
N MET A 507 -13.62 20.50 28.14
CA MET A 507 -12.92 19.39 27.47
C MET A 507 -13.85 18.64 26.51
N GLU A 508 -15.12 18.47 26.89
CA GLU A 508 -16.13 17.79 26.08
C GLU A 508 -16.40 18.53 24.75
N GLY A 509 -16.41 19.87 24.79
CA GLY A 509 -16.53 20.69 23.58
C GLY A 509 -15.24 20.78 22.76
N ALA A 510 -14.06 20.68 23.40
CA ALA A 510 -12.76 20.76 22.73
C ALA A 510 -12.38 19.47 22.00
N GLU A 511 -12.71 18.30 22.56
CA GLU A 511 -12.35 16.98 22.06
C GLU A 511 -12.72 16.78 20.57
N PRO A 512 -13.99 16.99 20.13
CA PRO A 512 -14.35 16.80 18.72
C PRO A 512 -13.61 17.76 17.79
N LEU A 513 -13.30 18.98 18.24
CA LEU A 513 -12.55 19.93 17.41
C LEU A 513 -11.08 19.54 17.25
N TYR A 514 -10.43 19.01 18.30
CA TYR A 514 -9.09 18.46 18.14
C TYR A 514 -9.07 17.24 17.24
N LEU A 515 -10.09 16.38 17.29
CA LEU A 515 -10.23 15.27 16.34
C LEU A 515 -10.34 15.79 14.90
N GLU A 516 -11.17 16.84 14.66
CA GLU A 516 -11.28 17.49 13.36
C GLU A 516 -9.92 18.04 12.88
N VAL A 517 -9.16 18.70 13.75
CA VAL A 517 -7.79 19.15 13.44
C VAL A 517 -6.91 17.96 13.04
N LEU A 518 -6.96 16.84 13.78
CA LEU A 518 -6.14 15.67 13.53
C LEU A 518 -6.55 14.87 12.29
N GLU A 519 -7.77 15.04 11.79
CA GLU A 519 -8.19 14.50 10.51
C GLU A 519 -7.50 15.20 9.34
N VAL A 520 -7.29 16.52 9.45
CA VAL A 520 -6.64 17.35 8.41
C VAL A 520 -5.13 17.39 8.60
N GLU A 521 -4.69 17.61 9.83
CA GLU A 521 -3.28 17.68 10.23
C GLU A 521 -2.94 16.50 11.15
N ARG A 522 -2.81 15.33 10.60
CA ARG A 522 -2.64 14.09 11.36
C ARG A 522 -1.53 14.16 12.41
N ASN A 523 -0.47 14.92 12.13
CA ASN A 523 0.71 15.07 13.00
C ASN A 523 0.74 16.41 13.73
N ASN A 524 -0.39 17.10 13.88
CA ASN A 524 -0.44 18.32 14.68
C ASN A 524 -0.12 18.03 16.14
N ILE A 525 1.11 18.36 16.55
CA ILE A 525 1.67 18.01 17.85
C ILE A 525 0.88 18.62 19.02
N ILE A 526 0.29 19.80 18.81
CA ILE A 526 -0.50 20.47 19.85
C ILE A 526 -1.81 19.73 20.05
N ALA A 527 -2.53 19.43 18.98
CA ALA A 527 -3.77 18.64 19.04
C ALA A 527 -3.53 17.26 19.64
N LEU A 528 -2.46 16.56 19.25
CA LEU A 528 -2.07 15.27 19.83
C LEU A 528 -1.83 15.39 21.34
N LYS A 529 -1.09 16.40 21.80
CA LYS A 529 -0.82 16.65 23.23
C LYS A 529 -2.10 16.95 24.01
N ARG A 530 -3.03 17.72 23.42
CA ARG A 530 -4.33 18.01 24.05
C ARG A 530 -5.21 16.77 24.17
N MET A 531 -5.30 15.95 23.12
CA MET A 531 -6.04 14.70 23.15
C MET A 531 -5.45 13.71 24.16
N ALA A 532 -4.12 13.58 24.19
CA ALA A 532 -3.43 12.77 25.18
C ALA A 532 -3.72 13.21 26.62
N ASN A 533 -3.79 14.54 26.84
CA ASN A 533 -4.15 15.09 28.15
C ASN A 533 -5.64 14.84 28.50
N ILE A 534 -6.56 15.07 27.55
CA ILE A 534 -8.00 14.82 27.75
C ILE A 534 -8.21 13.37 28.18
N TYR A 535 -7.69 12.41 27.42
CA TYR A 535 -7.89 11.00 27.75
C TYR A 535 -7.06 10.55 28.96
N GLY A 536 -5.78 10.88 29.03
CA GLY A 536 -4.88 10.36 30.07
C GLY A 536 -5.06 11.02 31.43
N VAL A 537 -5.33 12.33 31.48
CA VAL A 537 -5.39 13.08 32.74
C VAL A 537 -6.82 13.33 33.18
N GLN A 538 -7.69 13.81 32.27
CA GLN A 538 -9.05 14.22 32.63
C GLN A 538 -10.01 13.03 32.70
N GLN A 539 -10.02 12.18 31.67
CA GLN A 539 -10.94 11.03 31.59
C GLN A 539 -10.35 9.75 32.20
N LYS A 540 -9.02 9.66 32.36
CA LYS A 540 -8.28 8.46 32.79
C LYS A 540 -8.52 7.25 31.88
N ASP A 541 -8.80 7.48 30.60
CA ASP A 541 -8.86 6.48 29.56
C ASP A 541 -7.44 6.28 29.01
N TYR A 542 -6.65 5.52 29.76
CA TYR A 542 -5.23 5.33 29.44
C TYR A 542 -5.05 4.58 28.12
N LYS A 543 -5.97 3.69 27.78
CA LYS A 543 -5.93 2.94 26.53
C LYS A 543 -5.94 3.88 25.33
N LYS A 544 -6.84 4.89 25.30
CA LYS A 544 -6.86 5.89 24.23
C LYS A 544 -5.66 6.83 24.32
N ALA A 545 -5.28 7.23 25.53
CA ALA A 545 -4.15 8.14 25.71
C ALA A 545 -2.83 7.58 25.18
N ILE A 546 -2.58 6.28 25.33
CA ILE A 546 -1.40 5.58 24.80
C ILE A 546 -1.24 5.85 23.31
N GLY A 547 -2.27 5.64 22.51
CA GLY A 547 -2.19 5.85 21.07
C GLY A 547 -1.80 7.28 20.66
N TYR A 548 -2.21 8.30 21.43
CA TYR A 548 -1.76 9.68 21.20
C TYR A 548 -0.33 9.91 21.67
N TYR A 549 0.05 9.38 22.84
CA TYR A 549 1.43 9.50 23.35
C TYR A 549 2.43 8.80 22.42
N GLU A 550 2.13 7.62 21.92
CA GLU A 550 2.97 6.91 20.94
C GLU A 550 3.22 7.77 19.69
N ARG A 551 2.15 8.33 19.11
CA ARG A 551 2.28 9.23 17.94
C ARG A 551 3.15 10.44 18.23
N ILE A 552 3.02 11.03 19.43
CA ILE A 552 3.87 12.18 19.83
C ILE A 552 5.34 11.77 19.88
N VAL A 553 5.66 10.64 20.49
CA VAL A 553 7.07 10.18 20.62
C VAL A 553 7.64 9.61 19.32
N GLU A 554 6.81 9.27 18.34
CA GLU A 554 7.25 8.99 16.96
C GLU A 554 7.69 10.27 16.24
N ILE A 555 6.94 11.36 16.41
CA ILE A 555 7.23 12.67 15.81
C ILE A 555 8.43 13.33 16.51
N ASP A 556 8.41 13.34 17.85
CA ASP A 556 9.48 13.92 18.68
C ASP A 556 9.98 12.88 19.69
N LYS A 557 11.03 12.18 19.30
CA LYS A 557 11.68 11.14 20.13
C LYS A 557 12.34 11.69 21.40
N THR A 558 12.47 13.03 21.50
CA THR A 558 13.13 13.74 22.60
C THR A 558 12.13 14.40 23.57
N ASP A 559 10.82 14.23 23.34
CA ASP A 559 9.80 14.71 24.27
C ASP A 559 9.77 13.88 25.55
N ALA A 560 10.64 14.24 26.49
CA ALA A 560 10.78 13.58 27.78
C ALA A 560 9.47 13.57 28.59
N ALA A 561 8.69 14.68 28.53
CA ALA A 561 7.42 14.77 29.25
C ALA A 561 6.40 13.73 28.74
N THR A 562 6.32 13.57 27.41
CA THR A 562 5.43 12.58 26.81
C THR A 562 5.91 11.14 27.10
N LEU A 563 7.22 10.87 27.05
CA LEU A 563 7.75 9.54 27.42
C LEU A 563 7.42 9.18 28.87
N HIS A 564 7.54 10.14 29.79
CA HIS A 564 7.15 9.92 31.18
C HIS A 564 5.64 9.65 31.33
N ALA A 565 4.79 10.41 30.64
CA ALA A 565 3.34 10.22 30.66
C ALA A 565 2.92 8.88 30.04
N LEU A 566 3.57 8.48 28.92
CA LEU A 566 3.37 7.20 28.26
C LEU A 566 3.72 6.03 29.19
N GLY A 567 4.83 6.12 29.92
CA GLY A 567 5.21 5.12 30.92
C GLY A 567 4.13 4.92 31.98
N TRP A 568 3.56 6.02 32.49
CA TRP A 568 2.46 5.92 33.45
C TRP A 568 1.15 5.43 32.85
N ALA A 569 0.86 5.76 31.59
CA ALA A 569 -0.32 5.25 30.90
C ALA A 569 -0.24 3.73 30.71
N TYR A 570 0.89 3.20 30.26
CA TYR A 570 1.14 1.76 30.18
C TYR A 570 1.08 1.09 31.55
N TYR A 571 1.65 1.70 32.60
CA TYR A 571 1.57 1.17 33.97
C TYR A 571 0.10 1.01 34.40
N ASN A 572 -0.74 1.98 34.16
CA ASN A 572 -2.16 1.94 34.54
C ASN A 572 -2.95 0.87 33.74
N GLU A 573 -2.60 0.64 32.47
CA GLU A 573 -3.13 -0.44 31.64
C GLU A 573 -2.49 -1.82 31.94
N LYS A 574 -1.56 -1.88 32.90
CA LYS A 574 -0.84 -3.10 33.29
C LYS A 574 0.11 -3.66 32.22
N HIS A 575 0.52 -2.86 31.28
CA HIS A 575 1.55 -3.16 30.28
C HIS A 575 2.93 -2.82 30.86
N MET A 576 3.40 -3.62 31.84
CA MET A 576 4.57 -3.28 32.65
C MET A 576 5.88 -3.21 31.85
N GLU A 577 6.06 -4.09 30.88
CA GLU A 577 7.24 -4.13 30.01
C GLU A 577 7.33 -2.88 29.14
N ASP A 578 6.21 -2.46 28.53
CA ASP A 578 6.12 -1.24 27.73
C ASP A 578 6.34 0.01 28.61
N ALA A 579 5.79 0.00 29.83
CA ALA A 579 6.00 1.06 30.80
C ALA A 579 7.48 1.21 31.15
N ILE A 580 8.19 0.11 31.44
CA ILE A 580 9.63 0.10 31.69
C ILE A 580 10.38 0.64 30.49
N GLY A 581 10.02 0.22 29.27
CA GLY A 581 10.61 0.71 28.03
C GLY A 581 10.46 2.23 27.85
N ALA A 582 9.28 2.77 28.11
CA ALA A 582 9.03 4.21 28.05
C ALA A 582 9.81 4.98 29.11
N PHE A 583 9.83 4.53 30.37
CA PHE A 583 10.63 5.14 31.44
C PHE A 583 12.13 5.01 31.18
N GLN A 584 12.60 3.92 30.58
CA GLN A 584 14.01 3.79 30.20
C GLN A 584 14.40 4.85 29.16
N ARG A 585 13.60 5.02 28.10
CA ARG A 585 13.81 6.07 27.11
C ARG A 585 13.80 7.47 27.75
N TYR A 586 12.95 7.71 28.75
CA TYR A 586 12.94 8.96 29.51
C TYR A 586 14.24 9.15 30.30
N ILE A 587 14.77 8.11 30.95
CA ILE A 587 16.05 8.11 31.67
C ILE A 587 17.23 8.34 30.69
N ASP A 588 17.17 7.75 29.49
CA ASP A 588 18.21 7.92 28.47
C ASP A 588 18.34 9.38 28.01
N LEU A 589 17.23 10.15 28.03
CA LEU A 589 17.22 11.59 27.75
C LEU A 589 17.71 12.42 28.95
N ASP A 590 17.34 12.05 30.18
CA ASP A 590 17.78 12.68 31.42
C ASP A 590 18.13 11.65 32.48
N PRO A 591 19.39 11.18 32.52
CA PRO A 591 19.84 10.21 33.52
C PRO A 591 19.81 10.73 34.97
N SER A 592 19.61 12.03 35.19
CA SER A 592 19.52 12.64 36.51
C SER A 592 18.09 12.68 37.05
N ALA A 593 17.07 12.48 36.19
CA ALA A 593 15.66 12.59 36.57
C ALA A 593 15.18 11.41 37.44
N PRO A 594 14.83 11.62 38.72
CA PRO A 594 14.45 10.54 39.63
C PRO A 594 13.13 9.89 39.23
N ALA A 595 12.25 10.59 38.51
CA ALA A 595 10.90 10.12 38.17
C ALA A 595 10.90 8.89 37.27
N GLY A 596 11.84 8.77 36.35
CA GLY A 596 11.95 7.58 35.47
C GLY A 596 12.35 6.33 36.27
N TYR A 597 13.32 6.45 37.16
CA TYR A 597 13.75 5.35 38.04
C TYR A 597 12.62 4.94 38.97
N TYR A 598 11.89 5.92 39.53
CA TYR A 598 10.72 5.65 40.36
C TYR A 598 9.63 4.91 39.58
N GLY A 599 9.34 5.30 38.34
CA GLY A 599 8.39 4.64 37.44
C GLY A 599 8.76 3.18 37.19
N ILE A 600 10.04 2.89 36.86
CA ILE A 600 10.54 1.52 36.68
C ILE A 600 10.42 0.71 37.99
N ALA A 601 10.74 1.32 39.13
CA ALA A 601 10.60 0.65 40.44
C ALA A 601 9.14 0.26 40.74
N GLN A 602 8.19 1.16 40.39
CA GLN A 602 6.75 0.87 40.53
C GLN A 602 6.31 -0.30 39.63
N CYS A 603 6.84 -0.39 38.39
CA CYS A 603 6.56 -1.53 37.53
C CYS A 603 7.03 -2.84 38.13
N TYR A 604 8.28 -2.92 38.58
CA TYR A 604 8.83 -4.12 39.20
C TYR A 604 8.16 -4.50 40.54
N SER A 605 7.72 -3.51 41.33
CA SER A 605 7.00 -3.76 42.59
C SER A 605 5.51 -4.06 42.38
N SER A 606 5.01 -3.95 41.15
CA SER A 606 3.60 -4.16 40.84
C SER A 606 3.15 -5.61 41.11
N TYR A 607 1.86 -5.76 41.34
CA TYR A 607 1.22 -7.08 41.53
C TYR A 607 1.47 -8.03 40.33
N THR A 608 1.66 -7.48 39.11
CA THR A 608 1.87 -8.26 37.89
C THR A 608 3.31 -8.75 37.70
N MET A 609 4.32 -8.03 38.20
CA MET A 609 5.73 -8.41 38.07
C MET A 609 6.33 -9.03 39.30
N GLN A 610 6.13 -8.44 40.50
CA GLN A 610 6.62 -8.93 41.80
C GLN A 610 8.14 -9.19 41.85
N GLU A 611 8.93 -8.37 41.17
CA GLU A 611 10.39 -8.46 41.09
C GLU A 611 11.05 -7.60 42.18
N GLU A 612 10.99 -8.05 43.45
CA GLU A 612 11.42 -7.26 44.61
C GLU A 612 12.88 -6.77 44.53
N GLY A 613 13.79 -7.58 44.02
CA GLY A 613 15.21 -7.20 43.86
C GLY A 613 15.40 -6.03 42.92
N ASN A 614 14.75 -6.06 41.77
CA ASN A 614 14.78 -4.97 40.79
C ASN A 614 14.04 -3.74 41.32
N ALA A 615 12.88 -3.93 41.95
CA ALA A 615 12.14 -2.83 42.59
C ALA A 615 13.00 -2.07 43.60
N LYS A 616 13.64 -2.77 44.55
CA LYS A 616 14.54 -2.17 45.56
C LYS A 616 15.69 -1.42 44.90
N LYS A 617 16.34 -2.01 43.92
CA LYS A 617 17.42 -1.37 43.15
C LYS A 617 16.99 -0.02 42.56
N TYR A 618 15.87 0.00 41.85
CA TYR A 618 15.41 1.21 41.16
C TYR A 618 14.84 2.25 42.12
N TYR A 619 14.20 1.88 43.25
CA TYR A 619 13.83 2.83 44.30
C TYR A 619 15.08 3.50 44.89
N GLN A 620 16.14 2.73 45.16
CA GLN A 620 17.38 3.31 45.68
C GLN A 620 17.98 4.29 44.65
N MET A 621 18.00 3.90 43.37
CA MET A 621 18.50 4.77 42.30
C MET A 621 17.69 6.07 42.17
N ALA A 622 16.38 6.03 42.39
CA ALA A 622 15.52 7.23 42.38
C ALA A 622 15.84 8.13 43.59
N ILE A 623 16.03 7.57 44.78
CA ILE A 623 16.40 8.33 45.99
C ILE A 623 17.76 8.98 45.81
N ASP A 624 18.76 8.29 45.28
CA ASP A 624 20.11 8.78 45.08
C ASP A 624 20.14 9.98 44.07
N ARG A 625 19.09 10.10 43.23
CA ARG A 625 18.91 11.19 42.26
C ARG A 625 17.97 12.29 42.76
N GLY A 626 17.60 12.28 44.02
CA GLY A 626 16.84 13.34 44.65
C GLY A 626 15.32 13.20 44.54
N LEU A 627 14.80 11.96 44.49
CA LEU A 627 13.36 11.71 44.64
C LEU A 627 12.83 12.40 45.89
N SER A 628 11.68 13.08 45.78
CA SER A 628 11.10 13.90 46.84
C SER A 628 9.59 13.62 47.02
N GLY A 629 9.00 14.23 48.06
CA GLY A 629 7.56 14.13 48.34
C GLY A 629 7.07 12.71 48.66
N ALA A 630 5.81 12.43 48.35
CA ALA A 630 5.17 11.14 48.64
C ALA A 630 5.88 9.94 48.00
N GLY A 631 6.52 10.13 46.84
CA GLY A 631 7.30 9.10 46.16
C GLY A 631 8.52 8.67 47.00
N LEU A 632 9.21 9.62 47.65
CA LEU A 632 10.34 9.33 48.56
C LEU A 632 9.88 8.55 49.77
N GLU A 633 8.77 8.93 50.39
CA GLU A 633 8.20 8.24 51.56
C GLU A 633 7.85 6.79 51.20
N TYR A 634 7.18 6.60 50.07
CA TYR A 634 6.83 5.26 49.56
C TYR A 634 8.08 4.41 49.28
N ALA A 635 9.07 4.97 48.61
CA ALA A 635 10.30 4.27 48.25
C ALA A 635 11.08 3.82 49.54
N ARG A 636 11.17 4.72 50.53
CA ARG A 636 11.81 4.39 51.83
C ARG A 636 11.08 3.29 52.59
N ASP A 637 9.74 3.36 52.65
CA ASP A 637 8.93 2.31 53.30
C ASP A 637 9.12 0.97 52.58
N TYR A 638 9.14 0.96 51.23
CA TYR A 638 9.38 -0.26 50.47
C TYR A 638 10.78 -0.87 50.71
N LEU A 639 11.81 -0.02 50.83
CA LEU A 639 13.20 -0.44 51.09
C LEU A 639 13.39 -0.95 52.51
N GLY A 640 12.57 -0.49 53.47
CA GLY A 640 12.60 -0.90 54.87
C GLY A 640 11.86 -2.22 55.15
N ARG A 641 11.08 -2.71 54.20
CA ARG A 641 10.43 -4.03 54.25
C ARG A 641 11.37 -5.10 53.76
#